data_9dc0525a65c24c5476237fda269f31f9
#
_entry.id   9dc0525a65c24c5476237fda269f31f9
#
_cell.length_a   1.000
_cell.length_b   1.000
_cell.length_c   1.000
_cell.angle_alpha   90.00
_cell.angle_beta   90.00
_cell.angle_gamma   90.00
#
_symmetry.space_group_name_H-M   'P 1'
#
loop_
_entity.id
_entity.type
_entity.pdbx_description
1 polymer ?
#
loop_
_entity_poly.entity_id
_entity_poly.type
_entity_poly.pdbx_seq_one_letter_code
_entity_poly.pdbx_strand_id
1 'polypeptide(L)'
;MRRFLSILVLMLCQFYVANAQKCLVSFGVNEEVTEMPIENALYTLYLNDSIQVPYRVTYADVQSATYSIEFDFRPGKYTLRAEKEGYNEVQKDFTIASKRNTTLGIGTLWMKKVKTRQLKEAVVRATHIKMVTRGDTVVYDAAAFDLAEGSMLDALVAQLPGAELKDGQIKVNGKFIESLMVNGEDFFAGNPKVALENLPAYTVKNIKVYDRAANDDYLKAKVNGKKAMGADEHMVMDVILKKAYSNGWLGNVEGGYGLPSDRYLGKAFGMGYSGKMRIAAFANLNNIKDTQMGSSSGQWNGGWAQDGELDVKMGGLDYLYSHDRAKVFGNVTLTHEEPEVEYKGSNVNYFNTGDVVERSHSLRNDRKLHLMSAHQFQYSAERAYFELRPSIDYLKNDYTSISHRAQFSEAPEEQYRVQSLDSLFSTYGMASSNFARHLLTRIGNDQDGKSDWIIANLAANSTISFPSTQDNIEIALTGNYRRDTNRYFNSFNRAYGMSSPNVGNGDNLQQKSDYVSKNYGMNADISYSWNYWPYQSGARHIAIVKPEVQYDFHRYDQVNTLLHLHEEFANGGNNNLMVPPSAIRPEQLSVDLNNTYASNLTQNKISPLVSFAYLYVPSASSSKSFNADLTLREDIMHERLDYDKAQLDTLLSRTISKFTPTIKLRYKDNGQKVRTEVETNYSFTKNAPSIYNQLGTINDSDPTNIYVNNPGLEKPRTHSVNARYARFHNQRHNNVVLYASYGRTDNAIAQ
;
A
#
# COMPACT_ATOMS: atom_id res chain seq x y z
N MET A 1 -26.39 61.71 -38.49
CA MET A 1 -25.55 61.08 -37.45
C MET A 1 -26.24 61.01 -36.09
N ARG A 2 -26.85 62.06 -35.51
CA ARG A 2 -27.52 61.98 -34.18
C ARG A 2 -28.74 61.04 -34.11
N ARG A 3 -29.51 60.86 -35.16
CA ARG A 3 -30.66 59.94 -35.15
C ARG A 3 -30.27 58.45 -35.30
N PHE A 4 -29.10 58.16 -35.87
CA PHE A 4 -28.58 56.80 -35.98
C PHE A 4 -27.98 56.27 -34.67
N LEU A 5 -27.37 57.18 -33.88
CA LEU A 5 -26.80 56.86 -32.54
C LEU A 5 -27.92 56.59 -31.53
N SER A 6 -29.05 57.27 -31.61
CA SER A 6 -30.18 57.03 -30.72
C SER A 6 -30.88 55.68 -30.94
N ILE A 7 -30.94 55.23 -32.19
CA ILE A 7 -31.51 53.92 -32.55
C ILE A 7 -30.55 52.79 -32.14
N LEU A 8 -29.24 53.00 -32.25
CA LEU A 8 -28.24 52.05 -31.82
C LEU A 8 -28.21 51.87 -30.31
N VAL A 9 -28.39 52.96 -29.52
CA VAL A 9 -28.50 52.92 -28.06
C VAL A 9 -29.80 52.27 -27.61
N LEU A 10 -30.93 52.45 -28.34
CA LEU A 10 -32.20 51.80 -28.05
C LEU A 10 -32.14 50.28 -28.41
N MET A 11 -31.42 49.88 -29.44
CA MET A 11 -31.20 48.46 -29.76
C MET A 11 -30.27 47.79 -28.79
N LEU A 12 -29.30 48.48 -28.22
CA LEU A 12 -28.40 47.93 -27.17
C LEU A 12 -29.11 47.80 -25.82
N CYS A 13 -30.14 48.54 -25.55
CA CYS A 13 -30.92 48.44 -24.30
C CYS A 13 -31.97 47.30 -24.30
N GLN A 14 -32.24 46.65 -25.44
CA GLN A 14 -33.22 45.56 -25.49
C GLN A 14 -32.61 44.15 -25.27
N PHE A 15 -31.29 44.01 -25.05
CA PHE A 15 -30.64 42.74 -24.78
C PHE A 15 -30.26 42.53 -23.29
N TYR A 16 -30.74 43.34 -22.39
CA TYR A 16 -30.71 42.98 -20.97
C TYR A 16 -31.95 42.12 -20.63
N VAL A 17 -32.00 40.92 -21.17
CA VAL A 17 -32.75 39.86 -20.51
C VAL A 17 -32.03 39.61 -19.18
N ALA A 18 -32.61 40.09 -18.07
CA ALA A 18 -32.17 39.78 -16.75
C ALA A 18 -32.29 38.24 -16.57
N ASN A 19 -31.25 37.52 -16.93
CA ASN A 19 -31.14 36.11 -16.54
C ASN A 19 -31.10 36.10 -15.01
N ALA A 20 -32.21 35.72 -14.39
CA ALA A 20 -32.25 35.45 -12.96
C ALA A 20 -31.21 34.41 -12.68
N GLN A 21 -30.24 34.77 -11.87
CA GLN A 21 -29.16 33.83 -11.50
C GLN A 21 -29.77 32.67 -10.74
N LYS A 22 -29.42 31.45 -11.14
CA LYS A 22 -29.96 30.22 -10.57
C LYS A 22 -29.11 29.74 -9.42
N CYS A 23 -29.75 29.16 -8.42
CA CYS A 23 -29.12 28.42 -7.34
C CYS A 23 -29.30 26.94 -7.55
N LEU A 24 -28.27 26.18 -7.32
CA LEU A 24 -28.27 24.70 -7.37
C LEU A 24 -28.00 24.16 -5.96
N VAL A 25 -28.93 23.39 -5.42
CA VAL A 25 -28.80 22.75 -4.11
C VAL A 25 -28.89 21.24 -4.27
N SER A 26 -27.88 20.53 -3.78
CA SER A 26 -27.79 19.07 -3.79
C SER A 26 -27.99 18.50 -2.40
N PHE A 27 -28.77 17.43 -2.27
CA PHE A 27 -29.06 16.75 -1.00
C PHE A 27 -29.40 15.28 -1.19
N GLY A 28 -29.28 14.49 -0.12
CA GLY A 28 -29.75 13.11 -0.04
C GLY A 28 -30.96 13.00 0.87
N VAL A 29 -31.76 11.92 0.76
CA VAL A 29 -32.83 11.59 1.69
C VAL A 29 -32.81 10.12 2.02
N ASN A 30 -32.50 9.78 3.27
CA ASN A 30 -32.31 8.42 3.72
C ASN A 30 -33.10 8.13 5.01
N GLU A 31 -33.43 6.89 5.25
CA GLU A 31 -33.98 6.44 6.53
C GLU A 31 -32.87 6.44 7.62
N GLU A 32 -33.20 6.96 8.81
CA GLU A 32 -32.21 7.15 9.90
C GLU A 32 -31.62 5.84 10.42
N VAL A 33 -32.38 4.75 10.42
CA VAL A 33 -31.96 3.47 11.01
C VAL A 33 -31.26 2.56 10.01
N THR A 34 -31.84 2.40 8.83
CA THR A 34 -31.31 1.51 7.79
C THR A 34 -30.34 2.25 6.87
N GLU A 35 -30.31 3.59 6.97
CA GLU A 35 -29.59 4.48 6.06
C GLU A 35 -29.97 4.29 4.59
N MET A 36 -31.07 3.56 4.31
CA MET A 36 -31.55 3.32 2.94
C MET A 36 -32.13 4.57 2.32
N PRO A 37 -31.94 4.74 1.01
CA PRO A 37 -32.57 5.83 0.25
C PRO A 37 -34.10 5.74 0.35
N ILE A 38 -34.73 6.89 0.57
CA ILE A 38 -36.18 6.99 0.56
C ILE A 38 -36.62 7.50 -0.80
N GLU A 39 -37.22 6.61 -1.59
CA GLU A 39 -37.73 6.93 -2.91
C GLU A 39 -39.05 7.72 -2.84
N ASN A 40 -39.26 8.62 -3.82
CA ASN A 40 -40.51 9.37 -3.98
C ASN A 40 -40.96 10.14 -2.73
N ALA A 41 -40.02 10.75 -1.99
CA ALA A 41 -40.37 11.74 -0.97
C ALA A 41 -40.77 13.04 -1.65
N LEU A 42 -41.75 13.74 -1.04
CA LEU A 42 -42.15 15.07 -1.47
C LEU A 42 -41.20 16.10 -0.84
N TYR A 43 -40.77 17.06 -1.65
CA TYR A 43 -39.87 18.12 -1.21
C TYR A 43 -40.59 19.46 -1.30
N THR A 44 -40.38 20.32 -0.31
CA THR A 44 -40.87 21.68 -0.32
C THR A 44 -39.77 22.62 0.15
N LEU A 45 -39.52 23.68 -0.62
CA LEU A 45 -38.49 24.68 -0.31
C LEU A 45 -39.14 25.98 0.17
N TYR A 46 -38.73 26.45 1.32
CA TYR A 46 -39.19 27.73 1.90
C TYR A 46 -38.03 28.72 2.03
N LEU A 47 -38.32 30.00 1.82
CA LEU A 47 -37.46 31.13 2.12
C LEU A 47 -37.95 31.82 3.37
N ASN A 48 -37.10 32.02 4.37
CA ASN A 48 -37.40 32.66 5.67
C ASN A 48 -38.61 31.98 6.36
N ASP A 49 -38.70 30.67 6.28
CA ASP A 49 -39.72 29.79 6.91
C ASP A 49 -41.17 30.07 6.52
N SER A 50 -41.43 30.98 5.56
CA SER A 50 -42.79 31.41 5.21
C SER A 50 -43.11 31.45 3.72
N ILE A 51 -42.15 31.68 2.84
CA ILE A 51 -42.35 31.86 1.43
C ILE A 51 -41.95 30.58 0.69
N GLN A 52 -42.91 29.85 0.11
CA GLN A 52 -42.63 28.69 -0.72
C GLN A 52 -41.95 29.13 -2.02
N VAL A 53 -40.78 28.51 -2.31
CA VAL A 53 -39.94 28.80 -3.45
C VAL A 53 -40.17 27.75 -4.53
N PRO A 54 -40.59 28.09 -5.74
CA PRO A 54 -40.65 27.14 -6.84
C PRO A 54 -39.25 26.72 -7.27
N TYR A 55 -39.05 25.44 -7.49
CA TYR A 55 -37.80 24.85 -7.93
C TYR A 55 -37.99 23.85 -9.05
N ARG A 56 -36.94 23.56 -9.77
CA ARG A 56 -36.86 22.50 -10.77
C ARG A 56 -35.87 21.44 -10.34
N VAL A 57 -36.25 20.17 -10.43
CA VAL A 57 -35.29 19.07 -10.20
C VAL A 57 -34.40 18.96 -11.44
N THR A 58 -33.12 19.14 -11.26
CA THR A 58 -32.11 19.10 -12.33
C THR A 58 -31.36 17.78 -12.35
N TYR A 59 -31.31 17.06 -11.21
CA TYR A 59 -30.73 15.76 -11.08
C TYR A 59 -31.52 14.96 -10.03
N ALA A 60 -31.82 13.71 -10.34
CA ALA A 60 -32.42 12.76 -9.41
C ALA A 60 -31.83 11.38 -9.69
N ASP A 61 -31.09 10.86 -8.74
CA ASP A 61 -30.70 9.45 -8.68
C ASP A 61 -31.53 8.80 -7.58
N VAL A 62 -32.55 8.07 -7.99
CA VAL A 62 -33.51 7.43 -7.08
C VAL A 62 -32.84 6.30 -6.29
N GLN A 63 -31.81 5.65 -6.86
CA GLN A 63 -31.13 4.53 -6.21
C GLN A 63 -30.21 4.98 -5.05
N SER A 64 -29.55 6.12 -5.18
CA SER A 64 -28.75 6.73 -4.13
C SER A 64 -29.52 7.77 -3.30
N ALA A 65 -30.80 8.03 -3.64
CA ALA A 65 -31.60 9.11 -3.12
C ALA A 65 -30.89 10.46 -3.09
N THR A 66 -30.12 10.74 -4.12
CA THR A 66 -29.40 12.02 -4.28
C THR A 66 -30.13 12.88 -5.30
N TYR A 67 -30.47 14.09 -4.88
CA TYR A 67 -31.27 15.05 -5.66
C TYR A 67 -30.53 16.37 -5.79
N SER A 68 -30.76 17.06 -6.91
CA SER A 68 -30.34 18.46 -7.08
C SER A 68 -31.51 19.26 -7.59
N ILE A 69 -31.78 20.36 -6.92
CA ILE A 69 -32.84 21.31 -7.27
C ILE A 69 -32.25 22.65 -7.68
N GLU A 70 -32.86 23.27 -8.69
CA GLU A 70 -32.51 24.58 -9.21
C GLU A 70 -33.67 25.56 -8.99
N PHE A 71 -33.35 26.73 -8.46
CA PHE A 71 -34.35 27.79 -8.24
C PHE A 71 -33.72 29.19 -8.40
N ASP A 72 -34.55 30.22 -8.49
CA ASP A 72 -34.09 31.60 -8.65
C ASP A 72 -33.43 32.14 -7.39
N PHE A 73 -32.27 32.75 -7.56
CA PHE A 73 -31.49 33.29 -6.46
C PHE A 73 -32.25 34.42 -5.72
N ARG A 74 -32.40 34.25 -4.41
CA ARG A 74 -32.81 35.31 -3.46
C ARG A 74 -31.92 35.13 -2.22
N PRO A 75 -31.29 36.22 -1.69
CA PRO A 75 -30.52 36.09 -0.46
C PRO A 75 -31.47 35.83 0.72
N GLY A 76 -31.11 34.88 1.59
CA GLY A 76 -31.93 34.54 2.75
C GLY A 76 -31.63 33.18 3.34
N LYS A 77 -32.35 32.85 4.42
CA LYS A 77 -32.35 31.53 5.04
C LYS A 77 -33.39 30.67 4.31
N TYR A 78 -32.98 29.53 3.87
CA TYR A 78 -33.83 28.54 3.23
C TYR A 78 -34.04 27.33 4.13
N THR A 79 -35.24 26.75 4.10
CA THR A 79 -35.59 25.51 4.75
C THR A 79 -36.09 24.52 3.71
N LEU A 80 -35.36 23.42 3.51
CA LEU A 80 -35.81 22.29 2.70
C LEU A 80 -36.52 21.29 3.60
N ARG A 81 -37.79 20.99 3.28
CA ARG A 81 -38.63 20.03 4.01
C ARG A 81 -38.84 18.81 3.14
N ALA A 82 -38.69 17.63 3.70
CA ALA A 82 -38.99 16.36 3.05
C ALA A 82 -40.08 15.61 3.81
N GLU A 83 -41.09 15.13 3.07
CA GLU A 83 -42.23 14.38 3.58
C GLU A 83 -42.41 13.08 2.83
N LYS A 84 -42.74 12.01 3.55
CA LYS A 84 -43.07 10.70 2.97
C LYS A 84 -44.04 9.97 3.89
N GLU A 85 -45.06 9.36 3.30
CA GLU A 85 -46.01 8.52 4.05
C GLU A 85 -45.29 7.40 4.79
N GLY A 86 -45.58 7.24 6.07
CA GLY A 86 -44.93 6.28 6.96
C GLY A 86 -43.64 6.75 7.61
N TYR A 87 -43.23 7.98 7.39
CA TYR A 87 -42.04 8.61 7.99
C TYR A 87 -42.39 9.93 8.66
N ASN A 88 -41.62 10.28 9.69
CA ASN A 88 -41.69 11.63 10.26
C ASN A 88 -41.11 12.64 9.26
N GLU A 89 -41.75 13.80 9.15
CA GLU A 89 -41.24 14.93 8.39
C GLU A 89 -39.84 15.33 8.89
N VAL A 90 -38.95 15.71 7.97
CA VAL A 90 -37.62 16.22 8.29
C VAL A 90 -37.37 17.52 7.54
N GLN A 91 -36.68 18.46 8.18
CA GLN A 91 -36.31 19.74 7.59
C GLN A 91 -34.82 20.02 7.76
N LYS A 92 -34.26 20.76 6.79
CA LYS A 92 -32.86 21.16 6.78
C LYS A 92 -32.73 22.62 6.40
N ASP A 93 -32.14 23.41 7.29
CA ASP A 93 -31.87 24.82 7.09
C ASP A 93 -30.51 25.05 6.41
N PHE A 94 -30.48 26.01 5.50
CA PHE A 94 -29.25 26.50 4.87
C PHE A 94 -29.40 27.97 4.46
N THR A 95 -28.28 28.66 4.28
CA THR A 95 -28.29 30.12 3.98
C THR A 95 -27.56 30.38 2.67
N ILE A 96 -28.16 31.18 1.81
CA ILE A 96 -27.53 31.70 0.61
C ILE A 96 -27.40 33.21 0.75
N ALA A 97 -26.18 33.68 1.05
CA ALA A 97 -25.94 35.09 1.37
C ALA A 97 -25.48 35.92 0.17
N SER A 98 -24.92 35.34 -0.87
CA SER A 98 -24.37 36.08 -2.00
C SER A 98 -24.51 35.36 -3.33
N LYS A 99 -24.53 36.13 -4.42
CA LYS A 99 -24.57 35.61 -5.81
C LYS A 99 -23.34 34.80 -6.20
N ARG A 100 -22.26 34.81 -5.39
CA ARG A 100 -21.02 34.07 -5.68
C ARG A 100 -21.07 32.61 -5.24
N ASN A 101 -22.01 32.26 -4.37
CA ASN A 101 -22.13 30.91 -3.79
C ASN A 101 -23.49 30.31 -4.10
N THR A 102 -23.74 30.02 -5.38
CA THR A 102 -25.03 29.53 -5.88
C THR A 102 -25.11 28.02 -6.04
N THR A 103 -24.04 27.28 -5.74
CA THR A 103 -24.03 25.82 -5.71
C THR A 103 -23.70 25.34 -4.31
N LEU A 104 -24.63 24.62 -3.67
CA LEU A 104 -24.51 24.18 -2.29
C LEU A 104 -24.93 22.72 -2.12
N GLY A 105 -24.09 21.91 -1.46
CA GLY A 105 -24.47 20.59 -0.96
C GLY A 105 -24.91 20.70 0.50
N ILE A 106 -26.16 20.38 0.82
CA ILE A 106 -26.71 20.49 2.18
C ILE A 106 -26.65 19.15 2.94
N GLY A 107 -26.06 18.11 2.34
CA GLY A 107 -25.93 16.78 2.95
C GLY A 107 -27.23 15.98 2.91
N THR A 108 -27.30 14.95 3.73
CA THR A 108 -28.44 14.01 3.75
C THR A 108 -29.45 14.39 4.82
N LEU A 109 -30.73 14.33 4.46
CA LEU A 109 -31.89 14.42 5.36
C LEU A 109 -32.23 13.01 5.84
N TRP A 110 -32.26 12.83 7.15
CA TRP A 110 -32.49 11.51 7.77
C TRP A 110 -33.92 11.44 8.27
N MET A 111 -34.76 10.59 7.69
CA MET A 111 -36.15 10.44 8.06
C MET A 111 -36.35 9.21 8.96
N LYS A 112 -37.13 9.38 10.02
CA LYS A 112 -37.55 8.30 10.93
C LYS A 112 -38.84 7.68 10.48
N LYS A 113 -38.89 6.36 10.47
CA LYS A 113 -40.14 5.64 10.23
C LYS A 113 -41.11 5.80 11.43
N VAL A 114 -42.36 6.15 11.15
CA VAL A 114 -43.40 6.28 12.19
C VAL A 114 -43.71 4.91 12.78
N LYS A 115 -43.53 4.75 14.09
CA LYS A 115 -43.95 3.53 14.78
C LYS A 115 -45.46 3.55 14.96
N THR A 116 -46.20 2.96 14.05
CA THR A 116 -47.62 2.64 14.26
C THR A 116 -47.73 1.49 15.28
N ARG A 117 -48.19 1.79 16.47
CA ARG A 117 -48.52 0.78 17.47
C ARG A 117 -49.83 0.09 17.08
N GLN A 118 -49.75 -1.01 16.35
CA GLN A 118 -50.87 -1.99 16.32
C GLN A 118 -50.56 -3.09 17.32
N LEU A 119 -51.38 -3.13 18.39
CA LEU A 119 -51.50 -4.26 19.31
C LEU A 119 -52.18 -5.40 18.58
N LYS A 120 -51.45 -6.48 18.25
CA LYS A 120 -51.87 -7.89 18.32
C LYS A 120 -50.64 -8.77 18.08
N GLU A 121 -50.53 -9.72 18.97
CA GLU A 121 -49.55 -10.77 19.02
C GLU A 121 -49.46 -11.52 17.66
N ALA A 122 -48.45 -11.20 16.89
CA ALA A 122 -47.91 -12.06 15.85
C ALA A 122 -46.41 -12.05 16.08
N VAL A 123 -45.82 -13.20 16.35
CA VAL A 123 -44.39 -13.40 16.36
C VAL A 123 -43.91 -13.20 14.91
N VAL A 124 -43.72 -11.96 14.52
CA VAL A 124 -43.02 -11.62 13.29
C VAL A 124 -41.55 -11.74 13.65
N ARG A 125 -40.92 -12.85 13.28
CA ARG A 125 -39.46 -12.90 13.09
C ARG A 125 -39.15 -11.88 12.03
N ALA A 126 -38.76 -10.68 12.42
CA ALA A 126 -38.24 -9.69 11.50
C ALA A 126 -37.01 -10.33 10.82
N THR A 127 -37.13 -10.63 9.56
CA THR A 127 -35.99 -11.08 8.75
C THR A 127 -35.08 -9.87 8.58
N HIS A 128 -34.05 -9.76 9.41
CA HIS A 128 -33.02 -8.75 9.21
C HIS A 128 -32.36 -8.96 7.85
N ILE A 129 -32.33 -7.93 7.02
CA ILE A 129 -31.63 -7.99 5.75
C ILE A 129 -30.13 -8.05 6.04
N LYS A 130 -29.51 -9.20 5.73
CA LYS A 130 -28.11 -9.46 6.05
C LYS A 130 -27.13 -8.51 5.33
N MET A 131 -27.47 -8.09 4.11
CA MET A 131 -26.58 -7.34 3.24
C MET A 131 -27.37 -6.40 2.34
N VAL A 132 -26.90 -5.17 2.19
CA VAL A 132 -27.43 -4.15 1.27
C VAL A 132 -26.26 -3.53 0.49
N THR A 133 -26.39 -3.44 -0.84
CA THR A 133 -25.42 -2.75 -1.67
C THR A 133 -25.92 -1.33 -1.97
N ARG A 134 -25.08 -0.32 -1.71
CA ARG A 134 -25.36 1.11 -1.94
C ARG A 134 -24.26 1.69 -2.83
N GLY A 135 -24.52 1.84 -4.10
CA GLY A 135 -23.48 2.24 -5.06
C GLY A 135 -22.31 1.27 -5.02
N ASP A 136 -21.13 1.75 -4.65
CA ASP A 136 -19.93 0.94 -4.54
C ASP A 136 -19.71 0.35 -3.12
N THR A 137 -20.60 0.64 -2.16
CA THR A 137 -20.49 0.19 -0.77
C THR A 137 -21.43 -0.98 -0.50
N VAL A 138 -20.88 -2.05 0.07
CA VAL A 138 -21.65 -3.18 0.63
C VAL A 138 -21.77 -2.97 2.14
N VAL A 139 -23.00 -2.99 2.65
CA VAL A 139 -23.29 -2.81 4.09
C VAL A 139 -23.91 -4.10 4.63
N TYR A 140 -23.29 -4.67 5.65
CA TYR A 140 -23.78 -5.85 6.39
C TYR A 140 -24.33 -5.41 7.74
N ASP A 141 -25.54 -5.84 8.10
CA ASP A 141 -26.13 -5.61 9.42
C ASP A 141 -25.67 -6.70 10.37
N ALA A 142 -24.87 -6.36 11.39
CA ALA A 142 -24.34 -7.33 12.34
C ALA A 142 -25.46 -8.03 13.15
N ALA A 143 -26.59 -7.37 13.37
CA ALA A 143 -27.72 -7.95 14.09
C ALA A 143 -28.47 -9.05 13.30
N ALA A 144 -28.18 -9.20 12.01
CA ALA A 144 -28.77 -10.22 11.14
C ALA A 144 -28.07 -11.59 11.20
N PHE A 145 -26.97 -11.68 11.97
CA PHE A 145 -26.17 -12.90 12.09
C PHE A 145 -26.29 -13.49 13.50
N ASP A 146 -26.61 -14.78 13.57
CA ASP A 146 -26.64 -15.53 14.83
C ASP A 146 -25.23 -15.98 15.21
N LEU A 147 -24.69 -15.41 16.26
CA LEU A 147 -23.34 -15.69 16.76
C LEU A 147 -23.44 -16.20 18.20
N ALA A 148 -22.55 -17.13 18.58
CA ALA A 148 -22.44 -17.56 19.95
C ALA A 148 -22.07 -16.38 20.86
N GLU A 149 -22.55 -16.43 22.11
CA GLU A 149 -22.15 -15.42 23.10
C GLU A 149 -20.62 -15.41 23.29
N GLY A 150 -20.02 -14.22 23.29
CA GLY A 150 -18.58 -14.09 23.39
C GLY A 150 -17.82 -14.17 22.04
N SER A 151 -18.53 -14.36 20.92
CA SER A 151 -17.88 -14.37 19.60
C SER A 151 -17.18 -13.05 19.30
N MET A 152 -16.00 -13.14 18.69
CA MET A 152 -15.23 -11.98 18.23
C MET A 152 -15.59 -11.60 16.78
N LEU A 153 -15.01 -10.54 16.29
CA LEU A 153 -15.29 -9.99 14.95
C LEU A 153 -14.98 -11.00 13.84
N ASP A 154 -14.00 -11.87 14.00
CA ASP A 154 -13.63 -12.92 13.05
C ASP A 154 -14.80 -13.86 12.76
N ALA A 155 -15.53 -14.30 13.82
CA ALA A 155 -16.71 -15.14 13.70
C ALA A 155 -17.85 -14.44 12.93
N LEU A 156 -18.00 -13.12 13.10
CA LEU A 156 -18.95 -12.32 12.33
C LEU A 156 -18.53 -12.22 10.86
N VAL A 157 -17.26 -11.90 10.60
CA VAL A 157 -16.73 -11.75 9.25
C VAL A 157 -16.81 -13.06 8.46
N ALA A 158 -16.54 -14.20 9.10
CA ALA A 158 -16.65 -15.51 8.47
C ALA A 158 -18.09 -15.87 8.03
N GLN A 159 -19.13 -15.25 8.61
CA GLN A 159 -20.52 -15.45 8.23
C GLN A 159 -21.04 -14.45 7.18
N LEU A 160 -20.27 -13.41 6.83
CA LEU A 160 -20.72 -12.40 5.87
C LEU A 160 -20.86 -13.00 4.45
N PRO A 161 -22.00 -12.81 3.77
CA PRO A 161 -22.18 -13.26 2.40
C PRO A 161 -21.11 -12.70 1.46
N GLY A 162 -20.42 -13.57 0.73
CA GLY A 162 -19.35 -13.19 -0.19
C GLY A 162 -18.03 -12.86 0.45
N ALA A 163 -17.89 -12.99 1.79
CA ALA A 163 -16.62 -12.85 2.49
C ALA A 163 -15.95 -14.20 2.69
N GLU A 164 -14.64 -14.22 2.55
CA GLU A 164 -13.74 -15.33 2.85
C GLU A 164 -12.73 -14.86 3.88
N LEU A 165 -12.62 -15.55 4.99
CA LEU A 165 -11.60 -15.32 6.01
C LEU A 165 -10.69 -16.56 6.07
N LYS A 166 -9.44 -16.41 5.70
CA LYS A 166 -8.45 -17.48 5.77
C LYS A 166 -7.12 -16.91 6.27
N ASP A 167 -6.56 -17.52 7.27
CA ASP A 167 -5.27 -17.14 7.88
C ASP A 167 -5.19 -15.65 8.24
N GLY A 168 -6.31 -15.08 8.73
CA GLY A 168 -6.43 -13.66 9.04
C GLY A 168 -6.58 -12.74 7.82
N GLN A 169 -6.58 -13.25 6.60
CA GLN A 169 -6.86 -12.51 5.37
C GLN A 169 -8.35 -12.47 5.09
N ILE A 170 -8.82 -11.29 4.73
CA ILE A 170 -10.21 -11.08 4.35
C ILE A 170 -10.30 -10.83 2.86
N LYS A 171 -11.17 -11.59 2.17
CA LYS A 171 -11.61 -11.28 0.81
C LYS A 171 -13.10 -11.04 0.82
N VAL A 172 -13.56 -10.08 0.05
CA VAL A 172 -14.99 -9.85 -0.19
C VAL A 172 -15.24 -9.79 -1.69
N ASN A 173 -16.14 -10.66 -2.17
CA ASN A 173 -16.42 -10.81 -3.60
C ASN A 173 -15.15 -11.05 -4.45
N GLY A 174 -14.21 -11.83 -3.93
CA GLY A 174 -12.95 -12.18 -4.58
C GLY A 174 -11.85 -11.10 -4.56
N LYS A 175 -12.11 -9.90 -3.98
CA LYS A 175 -11.12 -8.85 -3.78
C LYS A 175 -10.57 -8.87 -2.36
N PHE A 176 -9.28 -8.62 -2.20
CA PHE A 176 -8.66 -8.49 -0.88
C PHE A 176 -9.08 -7.19 -0.18
N ILE A 177 -9.31 -7.27 1.11
CA ILE A 177 -9.46 -6.11 1.99
C ILE A 177 -8.05 -5.67 2.43
N GLU A 178 -7.65 -4.48 2.01
CA GLU A 178 -6.31 -3.95 2.30
C GLU A 178 -6.21 -3.31 3.68
N SER A 179 -7.30 -2.76 4.19
CA SER A 179 -7.35 -2.15 5.53
C SER A 179 -8.64 -2.47 6.25
N LEU A 180 -8.54 -2.77 7.54
CA LEU A 180 -9.69 -2.84 8.44
C LEU A 180 -9.73 -1.58 9.30
N MET A 181 -10.87 -0.91 9.26
CA MET A 181 -11.13 0.34 9.97
C MET A 181 -12.15 0.12 11.08
N VAL A 182 -12.13 0.97 12.08
CA VAL A 182 -13.15 1.02 13.13
C VAL A 182 -13.71 2.43 13.20
N ASN A 183 -15.02 2.58 12.94
CA ASN A 183 -15.73 3.87 12.87
C ASN A 183 -15.08 4.86 11.88
N GLY A 184 -14.67 4.37 10.69
CA GLY A 184 -14.09 5.19 9.64
C GLY A 184 -12.60 5.49 9.78
N GLU A 185 -11.93 4.95 10.81
CA GLU A 185 -10.55 5.22 11.12
C GLU A 185 -9.73 3.94 11.13
N ASP A 186 -8.52 3.97 10.55
CA ASP A 186 -7.61 2.85 10.56
C ASP A 186 -7.33 2.37 11.99
N PHE A 187 -7.20 1.05 12.15
CA PHE A 187 -6.95 0.41 13.43
C PHE A 187 -5.67 -0.42 13.33
N PHE A 188 -4.67 -0.14 14.18
CA PHE A 188 -3.32 -0.72 14.11
C PHE A 188 -2.72 -0.71 12.70
N ALA A 189 -2.65 0.49 12.08
CA ALA A 189 -2.19 0.68 10.71
C ALA A 189 -2.95 -0.17 9.67
N GLY A 190 -4.25 -0.40 9.93
CA GLY A 190 -5.09 -1.23 9.07
C GLY A 190 -4.97 -2.73 9.33
N ASN A 191 -4.22 -3.16 10.37
CA ASN A 191 -4.05 -4.57 10.69
C ASN A 191 -5.38 -5.22 11.13
N PRO A 192 -5.99 -6.09 10.31
CA PRO A 192 -7.30 -6.66 10.63
C PRO A 192 -7.22 -7.69 11.75
N LYS A 193 -6.09 -8.38 11.92
CA LYS A 193 -6.01 -9.48 12.90
C LYS A 193 -6.26 -8.99 14.32
N VAL A 194 -5.66 -7.85 14.70
CA VAL A 194 -5.90 -7.28 16.03
C VAL A 194 -7.37 -6.99 16.25
N ALA A 195 -8.06 -6.42 15.25
CA ALA A 195 -9.50 -6.17 15.35
C ALA A 195 -10.33 -7.45 15.32
N LEU A 196 -10.02 -8.38 14.43
CA LEU A 196 -10.74 -9.63 14.25
C LEU A 196 -10.76 -10.47 15.53
N GLU A 197 -9.63 -10.57 16.20
CA GLU A 197 -9.49 -11.42 17.39
C GLU A 197 -9.90 -10.73 18.70
N ASN A 198 -10.01 -9.40 18.72
CA ASN A 198 -10.16 -8.65 19.96
C ASN A 198 -11.43 -7.81 20.06
N LEU A 199 -12.09 -7.49 18.94
CA LEU A 199 -13.36 -6.78 18.97
C LEU A 199 -14.53 -7.77 19.13
N PRO A 200 -15.30 -7.70 20.24
CA PRO A 200 -16.46 -8.56 20.40
C PRO A 200 -17.54 -8.25 19.36
N ALA A 201 -18.05 -9.26 18.69
CA ALA A 201 -19.05 -9.12 17.63
C ALA A 201 -20.34 -8.39 18.10
N TYR A 202 -20.73 -8.55 19.37
CA TYR A 202 -21.91 -7.88 19.93
C TYR A 202 -21.78 -6.34 19.99
N THR A 203 -20.56 -5.78 19.92
CA THR A 203 -20.30 -4.34 19.88
C THR A 203 -20.54 -3.73 18.51
N VAL A 204 -20.58 -4.56 17.46
CA VAL A 204 -20.68 -4.13 16.07
C VAL A 204 -22.14 -3.83 15.71
N LYS A 205 -22.38 -2.67 15.07
CA LYS A 205 -23.67 -2.28 14.50
C LYS A 205 -23.80 -2.79 13.07
N ASN A 206 -22.84 -2.41 12.21
CA ASN A 206 -22.76 -2.85 10.84
C ASN A 206 -21.30 -2.88 10.35
N ILE A 207 -21.07 -3.57 9.24
CA ILE A 207 -19.79 -3.62 8.56
C ILE A 207 -20.02 -3.03 7.15
N LYS A 208 -19.20 -2.05 6.76
CA LYS A 208 -19.21 -1.45 5.43
C LYS A 208 -17.98 -1.91 4.67
N VAL A 209 -18.14 -2.31 3.42
CA VAL A 209 -17.05 -2.66 2.52
C VAL A 209 -17.16 -1.77 1.28
N TYR A 210 -16.12 -1.01 1.00
CA TYR A 210 -16.10 -0.06 -0.11
C TYR A 210 -14.68 0.20 -0.61
N ASP A 211 -14.59 0.71 -1.84
CA ASP A 211 -13.32 1.17 -2.39
C ASP A 211 -13.03 2.59 -1.85
N ARG A 212 -11.91 2.77 -1.15
CA ARG A 212 -11.44 4.05 -0.62
C ARG A 212 -10.28 4.54 -1.48
N ALA A 213 -10.32 5.81 -1.89
CA ALA A 213 -9.18 6.42 -2.53
C ALA A 213 -8.00 6.50 -1.54
N ALA A 214 -6.79 6.15 -1.98
CA ALA A 214 -5.58 6.10 -1.14
C ALA A 214 -5.28 7.43 -0.42
N ASN A 215 -5.79 8.56 -0.94
CA ASN A 215 -5.63 9.89 -0.40
C ASN A 215 -6.96 10.52 0.08
N ASP A 216 -7.98 9.71 0.34
CA ASP A 216 -9.29 10.22 0.80
C ASP A 216 -9.22 10.55 2.30
N ASP A 217 -8.53 11.63 2.60
CA ASP A 217 -8.49 12.21 3.93
C ASP A 217 -9.67 13.18 4.09
N TYR A 218 -10.54 12.88 5.03
CA TYR A 218 -11.71 13.71 5.35
C TYR A 218 -11.36 15.19 5.59
N LEU A 219 -10.26 15.45 6.31
CA LEU A 219 -9.84 16.82 6.60
C LEU A 219 -9.29 17.52 5.34
N LYS A 220 -8.59 16.82 4.47
CA LYS A 220 -8.11 17.32 3.18
C LYS A 220 -9.27 17.57 2.22
N ALA A 221 -10.23 16.68 2.15
CA ALA A 221 -11.42 16.81 1.34
C ALA A 221 -12.29 18.00 1.78
N LYS A 222 -12.34 18.27 3.08
CA LYS A 222 -13.06 19.44 3.64
C LYS A 222 -12.51 20.78 3.14
N VAL A 223 -11.19 20.86 2.91
CA VAL A 223 -10.54 22.06 2.36
C VAL A 223 -10.68 22.13 0.85
N ASN A 224 -10.50 21.04 0.15
CA ASN A 224 -10.46 21.00 -1.32
C ASN A 224 -11.86 20.89 -1.97
N GLY A 225 -12.88 20.52 -1.21
CA GLY A 225 -14.26 20.39 -1.69
C GLY A 225 -14.50 19.30 -2.72
N LYS A 226 -13.50 18.42 -3.02
CA LYS A 226 -13.58 17.41 -4.09
C LYS A 226 -12.74 16.18 -3.79
N LYS A 227 -13.23 15.01 -4.22
CA LYS A 227 -12.41 13.80 -4.34
C LYS A 227 -11.31 14.04 -5.37
N ALA A 228 -10.07 13.68 -5.04
CA ALA A 228 -8.97 13.68 -6.00
C ALA A 228 -9.31 12.72 -7.15
N MET A 229 -9.35 13.21 -8.39
CA MET A 229 -9.58 12.39 -9.57
C MET A 229 -8.35 11.54 -9.87
N GLY A 230 -8.49 10.21 -9.89
CA GLY A 230 -7.44 9.28 -10.32
C GLY A 230 -6.58 8.70 -9.20
N ALA A 231 -6.96 8.85 -7.94
CA ALA A 231 -6.31 8.11 -6.85
C ALA A 231 -6.55 6.60 -6.99
N ASP A 232 -5.53 5.78 -6.70
CA ASP A 232 -5.68 4.34 -6.61
C ASP A 232 -6.72 4.02 -5.52
N GLU A 233 -7.69 3.17 -5.87
CA GLU A 233 -8.78 2.79 -4.97
C GLU A 233 -8.42 1.46 -4.31
N HIS A 234 -8.43 1.45 -2.98
CA HIS A 234 -8.18 0.27 -2.15
C HIS A 234 -9.48 -0.19 -1.48
N MET A 235 -9.74 -1.48 -1.50
CA MET A 235 -10.91 -2.02 -0.82
C MET A 235 -10.67 -2.08 0.68
N VAL A 236 -11.55 -1.44 1.45
CA VAL A 236 -11.49 -1.38 2.91
C VAL A 236 -12.73 -1.97 3.54
N MET A 237 -12.57 -2.50 4.75
CA MET A 237 -13.66 -2.96 5.61
C MET A 237 -13.75 -2.04 6.83
N ASP A 238 -14.87 -1.34 6.98
CA ASP A 238 -15.12 -0.40 8.08
C ASP A 238 -16.15 -0.98 9.06
N VAL A 239 -15.70 -1.27 10.27
CA VAL A 239 -16.51 -1.83 11.36
C VAL A 239 -17.13 -0.69 12.17
N ILE A 240 -18.43 -0.50 12.04
CA ILE A 240 -19.16 0.54 12.77
C ILE A 240 -19.68 -0.02 14.08
N LEU A 241 -19.26 0.56 15.19
CA LEU A 241 -19.71 0.15 16.52
C LEU A 241 -21.10 0.72 16.87
N LYS A 242 -21.85 0.02 17.73
CA LYS A 242 -23.11 0.50 18.27
C LYS A 242 -22.88 1.73 19.15
N LYS A 243 -23.83 2.67 19.16
CA LYS A 243 -23.75 3.91 19.94
C LYS A 243 -23.59 3.68 21.45
N ALA A 244 -24.15 2.59 21.97
CA ALA A 244 -23.98 2.21 23.38
C ALA A 244 -22.51 1.88 23.74
N TYR A 245 -21.71 1.52 22.75
CA TYR A 245 -20.29 1.24 22.87
C TYR A 245 -19.43 2.36 22.27
N SER A 246 -19.93 3.59 22.20
CA SER A 246 -19.20 4.76 21.72
C SER A 246 -18.20 5.31 22.73
N ASN A 247 -18.39 5.01 24.01
CA ASN A 247 -17.48 5.34 25.10
C ASN A 247 -17.37 4.14 26.04
N GLY A 248 -16.16 3.74 26.38
CA GLY A 248 -15.96 2.63 27.30
C GLY A 248 -14.60 2.02 27.21
N TRP A 249 -14.47 0.90 27.89
CA TRP A 249 -13.30 0.04 27.86
C TRP A 249 -13.74 -1.37 27.51
N LEU A 250 -12.95 -2.03 26.73
CA LEU A 250 -13.07 -3.46 26.49
C LEU A 250 -11.69 -4.10 26.56
N GLY A 251 -11.65 -5.38 26.88
CA GLY A 251 -10.42 -6.12 26.92
C GLY A 251 -10.68 -7.60 26.94
N ASN A 252 -9.71 -8.36 26.51
CA ASN A 252 -9.71 -9.82 26.61
C ASN A 252 -8.32 -10.31 26.98
N VAL A 253 -8.29 -11.51 27.55
CA VAL A 253 -7.07 -12.25 27.85
C VAL A 253 -7.30 -13.69 27.42
N GLU A 254 -6.36 -14.26 26.71
CA GLU A 254 -6.36 -15.63 26.26
C GLU A 254 -5.10 -16.33 26.73
N GLY A 255 -5.22 -17.56 27.22
CA GLY A 255 -4.10 -18.39 27.64
C GLY A 255 -4.30 -19.83 27.17
N GLY A 256 -3.25 -20.44 26.67
CA GLY A 256 -3.25 -21.83 26.22
C GLY A 256 -1.92 -22.52 26.48
N TYR A 257 -1.98 -23.81 26.77
CA TYR A 257 -0.80 -24.66 26.91
C TYR A 257 -1.04 -26.02 26.27
N GLY A 258 -0.10 -26.49 25.47
CA GLY A 258 -0.18 -27.73 24.71
C GLY A 258 0.87 -28.77 25.14
N LEU A 259 0.43 -29.99 25.38
CA LEU A 259 1.27 -31.14 25.71
C LEU A 259 1.29 -32.10 24.52
N PRO A 260 2.39 -32.87 24.32
CA PRO A 260 3.62 -32.95 25.13
C PRO A 260 4.74 -31.98 24.70
N SER A 261 4.54 -31.12 23.73
CA SER A 261 5.62 -30.37 23.09
C SER A 261 5.81 -28.95 23.65
N ASP A 262 5.39 -28.68 24.87
CA ASP A 262 5.55 -27.39 25.57
C ASP A 262 5.13 -26.18 24.74
N ARG A 263 4.00 -26.31 24.01
CA ARG A 263 3.43 -25.21 23.23
C ARG A 263 2.64 -24.29 24.17
N TYR A 264 2.84 -22.99 24.01
CA TYR A 264 2.16 -21.99 24.82
C TYR A 264 1.60 -20.84 23.98
N LEU A 265 0.55 -20.24 24.53
CA LEU A 265 -0.09 -19.03 24.02
C LEU A 265 -0.50 -18.15 25.19
N GLY A 266 -0.14 -16.88 25.16
CA GLY A 266 -0.62 -15.86 26.08
C GLY A 266 -0.90 -14.59 25.30
N LYS A 267 -2.16 -14.14 25.28
CA LYS A 267 -2.57 -12.89 24.62
C LYS A 267 -3.28 -11.99 25.62
N ALA A 268 -3.09 -10.72 25.46
CA ALA A 268 -3.83 -9.69 26.19
C ALA A 268 -4.12 -8.53 25.24
N PHE A 269 -5.33 -8.00 25.33
CA PHE A 269 -5.78 -6.83 24.59
C PHE A 269 -6.60 -5.93 25.50
N GLY A 270 -6.41 -4.63 25.39
CA GLY A 270 -7.23 -3.62 26.04
C GLY A 270 -7.44 -2.42 25.13
N MET A 271 -8.66 -1.93 25.08
CA MET A 271 -9.02 -0.73 24.31
C MET A 271 -9.93 0.18 25.13
N GLY A 272 -9.50 1.44 25.26
CA GLY A 272 -10.34 2.52 25.76
C GLY A 272 -10.76 3.42 24.60
N TYR A 273 -12.02 3.81 24.55
CA TYR A 273 -12.52 4.63 23.45
C TYR A 273 -13.61 5.60 23.90
N SER A 274 -13.65 6.73 23.22
CA SER A 274 -14.67 7.79 23.37
C SER A 274 -14.98 8.38 21.99
N GLY A 275 -15.93 9.30 21.92
CA GLY A 275 -16.28 9.96 20.67
C GLY A 275 -15.13 10.73 19.99
N LYS A 276 -14.05 11.03 20.72
CA LYS A 276 -12.89 11.80 20.21
C LYS A 276 -11.57 11.07 20.33
N MET A 277 -11.50 10.03 21.14
CA MET A 277 -10.24 9.38 21.49
C MET A 277 -10.40 7.88 21.51
N ARG A 278 -9.40 7.18 21.00
CA ARG A 278 -9.21 5.74 21.12
C ARG A 278 -7.77 5.47 21.50
N ILE A 279 -7.57 4.57 22.43
CA ILE A 279 -6.27 4.02 22.77
C ILE A 279 -6.43 2.52 22.93
N ALA A 280 -5.55 1.74 22.30
CA ALA A 280 -5.56 0.29 22.40
C ALA A 280 -4.14 -0.22 22.61
N ALA A 281 -4.01 -1.27 23.40
CA ALA A 281 -2.76 -1.97 23.61
C ALA A 281 -2.97 -3.48 23.50
N PHE A 282 -1.97 -4.18 22.99
CA PHE A 282 -1.98 -5.63 22.93
C PHE A 282 -0.62 -6.23 23.28
N ALA A 283 -0.64 -7.48 23.72
CA ALA A 283 0.53 -8.35 23.84
C ALA A 283 0.20 -9.74 23.33
N ASN A 284 1.14 -10.39 22.65
CA ASN A 284 1.03 -11.76 22.16
C ASN A 284 2.35 -12.48 22.39
N LEU A 285 2.32 -13.53 23.18
CA LEU A 285 3.46 -14.37 23.55
C LEU A 285 3.12 -15.80 23.17
N ASN A 286 3.83 -16.39 22.23
CA ASN A 286 3.51 -17.73 21.78
C ASN A 286 4.65 -18.43 21.04
N ASN A 287 4.62 -19.77 21.01
CA ASN A 287 5.46 -20.62 20.17
C ASN A 287 4.65 -21.53 19.23
N ILE A 288 3.44 -21.10 18.87
CA ILE A 288 2.53 -21.80 17.96
C ILE A 288 2.44 -21.15 16.59
N LYS A 289 3.39 -20.30 16.25
CA LYS A 289 3.47 -19.54 14.98
C LYS A 289 2.35 -18.53 14.76
N ASP A 290 1.81 -17.98 15.81
CA ASP A 290 0.79 -16.94 15.73
C ASP A 290 1.43 -15.56 15.51
N THR A 291 1.96 -15.33 14.29
CA THR A 291 2.69 -14.11 13.90
C THR A 291 1.94 -13.20 12.97
N GLN A 292 0.78 -13.60 12.51
CA GLN A 292 0.11 -12.87 11.44
C GLN A 292 -0.25 -11.46 11.88
N MET A 293 0.62 -10.54 11.52
CA MET A 293 0.35 -9.10 11.52
C MET A 293 0.23 -8.62 10.09
N GLY A 294 -0.73 -7.76 9.81
CA GLY A 294 -0.76 -7.04 8.56
C GLY A 294 0.54 -6.26 8.38
N SER A 295 1.09 -6.24 7.20
CA SER A 295 2.27 -5.43 6.93
C SER A 295 1.92 -3.96 7.07
N SER A 296 2.88 -3.13 7.49
CA SER A 296 2.75 -1.68 7.56
C SER A 296 2.44 -1.00 6.21
N SER A 297 2.56 -1.73 5.11
CA SER A 297 2.21 -1.28 3.75
C SER A 297 0.74 -1.49 3.39
N GLY A 298 -0.10 -2.02 4.31
CA GLY A 298 -1.47 -2.38 3.99
C GLY A 298 -1.62 -3.55 3.03
N GLN A 299 -0.53 -4.10 2.55
CA GLN A 299 -0.55 -5.32 1.74
C GLN A 299 -0.53 -6.53 2.66
N TRP A 300 -1.62 -7.25 2.65
CA TRP A 300 -1.66 -8.61 3.15
C TRP A 300 -0.84 -9.47 2.21
N ASN A 301 0.40 -9.67 2.56
CA ASN A 301 1.08 -10.84 2.04
C ASN A 301 0.38 -12.01 2.70
N GLY A 302 -0.39 -12.75 1.92
CA GLY A 302 -0.93 -14.01 2.32
C GLY A 302 0.21 -14.82 2.88
N GLY A 303 0.28 -14.83 4.21
CA GLY A 303 1.38 -15.48 4.87
C GLY A 303 1.43 -16.89 4.34
N TRP A 304 2.44 -17.17 3.56
CA TRP A 304 2.93 -18.52 3.48
C TRP A 304 3.14 -18.90 4.94
N ALA A 305 2.48 -19.96 5.38
CA ALA A 305 2.73 -20.48 6.70
C ALA A 305 4.25 -20.55 6.83
N GLN A 306 4.81 -19.81 7.76
CA GLN A 306 6.26 -19.76 7.91
C GLN A 306 6.71 -21.16 8.28
N ASP A 307 7.53 -21.79 7.41
CA ASP A 307 8.07 -23.11 7.68
C ASP A 307 8.91 -23.08 8.96
N GLY A 308 9.11 -24.23 9.58
CA GLY A 308 9.95 -24.36 10.77
C GLY A 308 9.21 -24.09 12.09
N GLU A 309 9.96 -23.84 13.15
CA GLU A 309 9.48 -23.45 14.48
C GLU A 309 9.61 -21.93 14.68
N LEU A 310 8.78 -21.35 15.57
CA LEU A 310 8.78 -19.91 15.78
C LEU A 310 8.28 -19.57 17.19
N ASP A 311 9.14 -18.90 17.96
CA ASP A 311 8.79 -18.21 19.21
C ASP A 311 8.56 -16.74 18.92
N VAL A 312 7.45 -16.20 19.44
CA VAL A 312 7.04 -14.80 19.21
C VAL A 312 6.71 -14.13 20.53
N LYS A 313 7.26 -12.96 20.72
CA LYS A 313 6.90 -12.03 21.80
C LYS A 313 6.65 -10.67 21.18
N MET A 314 5.39 -10.24 21.21
CA MET A 314 4.94 -9.04 20.50
C MET A 314 4.09 -8.17 21.41
N GLY A 315 4.24 -6.87 21.30
CA GLY A 315 3.38 -5.90 21.94
C GLY A 315 3.22 -4.65 21.12
N GLY A 316 2.08 -3.99 21.25
CA GLY A 316 1.81 -2.77 20.52
C GLY A 316 0.85 -1.82 21.22
N LEU A 317 0.94 -0.57 20.84
CA LEU A 317 0.11 0.53 21.26
C LEU A 317 -0.43 1.24 20.02
N ASP A 318 -1.74 1.49 19.98
CA ASP A 318 -2.41 2.31 18.96
C ASP A 318 -3.16 3.43 19.65
N TYR A 319 -3.13 4.61 19.07
CA TYR A 319 -3.88 5.73 19.57
C TYR A 319 -4.46 6.58 18.43
N LEU A 320 -5.64 7.12 18.68
CA LEU A 320 -6.34 8.08 17.83
C LEU A 320 -6.93 9.18 18.69
N TYR A 321 -6.70 10.42 18.29
CA TYR A 321 -7.44 11.58 18.75
C TYR A 321 -7.97 12.33 17.56
N SER A 322 -9.28 12.58 17.50
CA SER A 322 -9.96 13.27 16.41
C SER A 322 -10.82 14.39 16.94
N HIS A 323 -10.65 15.57 16.40
CA HIS A 323 -11.42 16.77 16.66
C HIS A 323 -11.77 17.45 15.34
N ASP A 324 -12.73 18.38 15.32
CA ASP A 324 -13.26 19.03 14.11
C ASP A 324 -12.21 19.54 13.12
N ARG A 325 -11.05 19.98 13.59
CA ARG A 325 -9.96 20.53 12.78
C ARG A 325 -8.63 19.81 12.91
N ALA A 326 -8.51 18.92 13.85
CA ALA A 326 -7.25 18.23 14.14
C ALA A 326 -7.47 16.75 14.35
N LYS A 327 -6.57 15.95 13.79
CA LYS A 327 -6.54 14.50 13.95
C LYS A 327 -5.10 14.07 14.21
N VAL A 328 -4.91 13.30 15.25
CA VAL A 328 -3.61 12.72 15.63
C VAL A 328 -3.81 11.25 15.86
N PHE A 329 -3.05 10.44 15.17
CA PHE A 329 -3.09 8.99 15.37
C PHE A 329 -1.75 8.36 15.07
N GLY A 330 -1.57 7.17 15.57
CA GLY A 330 -0.35 6.42 15.33
C GLY A 330 -0.31 5.13 16.12
N ASN A 331 0.72 4.36 15.82
CA ASN A 331 0.97 3.11 16.51
C ASN A 331 2.46 2.89 16.74
N VAL A 332 2.75 2.05 17.73
CA VAL A 332 4.07 1.51 18.01
C VAL A 332 3.92 0.01 18.20
N THR A 333 4.73 -0.78 17.54
CA THR A 333 4.76 -2.23 17.69
C THR A 333 6.20 -2.69 17.89
N LEU A 334 6.42 -3.53 18.88
CA LEU A 334 7.69 -4.19 19.16
C LEU A 334 7.46 -5.69 19.05
N THR A 335 8.27 -6.35 18.22
CA THR A 335 8.23 -7.79 18.01
C THR A 335 9.60 -8.39 18.22
N HIS A 336 9.67 -9.44 19.01
CA HIS A 336 10.81 -10.32 19.12
C HIS A 336 10.44 -11.69 18.59
N GLU A 337 11.20 -12.20 17.63
CA GLU A 337 10.96 -13.46 16.95
C GLU A 337 12.22 -14.30 16.92
N GLU A 338 12.06 -15.60 17.19
CA GLU A 338 13.12 -16.58 17.06
C GLU A 338 12.65 -17.71 16.12
N PRO A 339 12.71 -17.50 14.78
CA PRO A 339 12.41 -18.55 13.82
C PRO A 339 13.56 -19.52 13.67
N GLU A 340 13.24 -20.82 13.66
CA GLU A 340 14.11 -21.90 13.27
C GLU A 340 13.52 -22.61 12.06
N VAL A 341 14.22 -22.57 10.93
CA VAL A 341 13.75 -23.15 9.67
C VAL A 341 14.74 -24.20 9.19
N GLU A 342 14.31 -25.44 9.15
CA GLU A 342 15.04 -26.55 8.56
C GLU A 342 14.39 -26.98 7.25
N TYR A 343 15.19 -27.13 6.20
CA TYR A 343 14.76 -27.61 4.91
C TYR A 343 15.65 -28.76 4.45
N LYS A 344 15.05 -29.88 4.06
CA LYS A 344 15.71 -31.02 3.44
C LYS A 344 15.10 -31.27 2.05
N GLY A 345 15.93 -31.21 1.02
CA GLY A 345 15.53 -31.32 -0.36
C GLY A 345 16.13 -32.51 -1.07
N SER A 346 15.36 -33.08 -1.97
CA SER A 346 15.77 -34.14 -2.90
C SER A 346 15.27 -33.81 -4.29
N ASN A 347 16.15 -33.71 -5.26
CA ASN A 347 15.81 -33.40 -6.63
C ASN A 347 16.55 -34.31 -7.60
N VAL A 348 15.92 -34.63 -8.73
CA VAL A 348 16.55 -35.39 -9.81
C VAL A 348 16.45 -34.56 -11.08
N ASN A 349 17.59 -34.23 -11.65
CA ASN A 349 17.71 -33.54 -12.92
C ASN A 349 18.02 -34.54 -14.03
N TYR A 350 17.14 -34.65 -15.01
CA TYR A 350 17.27 -35.58 -16.14
C TYR A 350 18.04 -34.91 -17.28
N PHE A 351 19.23 -35.44 -17.61
CA PHE A 351 20.04 -34.96 -18.71
C PHE A 351 20.25 -36.07 -19.74
N ASN A 352 20.50 -35.72 -20.98
CA ASN A 352 20.83 -36.67 -22.04
C ASN A 352 22.13 -37.45 -21.75
N THR A 353 22.97 -36.94 -20.86
CA THR A 353 24.26 -37.55 -20.46
C THR A 353 24.17 -38.41 -19.21
N GLY A 354 22.98 -38.54 -18.63
CA GLY A 354 22.72 -39.26 -17.38
C GLY A 354 22.07 -38.37 -16.33
N ASP A 355 21.34 -38.95 -15.40
CA ASP A 355 20.62 -38.27 -14.36
C ASP A 355 21.58 -37.73 -13.29
N VAL A 356 21.25 -36.56 -12.72
CA VAL A 356 21.95 -35.99 -11.58
C VAL A 356 20.99 -35.90 -10.40
N VAL A 357 21.33 -36.63 -9.35
CA VAL A 357 20.56 -36.62 -8.10
C VAL A 357 21.14 -35.58 -7.16
N GLU A 358 20.34 -34.62 -6.73
CA GLU A 358 20.73 -33.58 -5.77
C GLU A 358 20.07 -33.82 -4.43
N ARG A 359 20.87 -33.63 -3.36
CA ARG A 359 20.41 -33.57 -1.97
C ARG A 359 20.84 -32.25 -1.38
N SER A 360 19.91 -31.59 -0.65
CA SER A 360 20.17 -30.33 0.02
C SER A 360 19.64 -30.35 1.45
N HIS A 361 20.38 -29.71 2.33
CA HIS A 361 20.00 -29.47 3.72
C HIS A 361 20.33 -28.01 4.05
N SER A 362 19.36 -27.30 4.55
CA SER A 362 19.58 -25.96 5.10
C SER A 362 18.92 -25.85 6.47
N LEU A 363 19.62 -25.22 7.39
CA LEU A 363 19.12 -24.86 8.73
C LEU A 363 19.43 -23.40 8.95
N ARG A 364 18.41 -22.64 9.27
CA ARG A 364 18.54 -21.22 9.59
C ARG A 364 17.86 -20.89 10.90
N ASN A 365 18.62 -20.29 11.80
CA ASN A 365 18.14 -19.76 13.06
C ASN A 365 18.32 -18.25 13.03
N ASP A 366 17.28 -17.51 13.31
CA ASP A 366 17.32 -16.05 13.44
C ASP A 366 16.85 -15.65 14.84
N ARG A 367 17.37 -14.54 15.35
CA ARG A 367 16.86 -13.83 16.52
C ARG A 367 16.61 -12.38 16.12
N LYS A 368 15.37 -12.04 15.96
CA LYS A 368 14.94 -10.75 15.42
C LYS A 368 14.32 -9.88 16.51
N LEU A 369 14.68 -8.61 16.54
CA LEU A 369 13.99 -7.57 17.28
C LEU A 369 13.54 -6.51 16.28
N HIS A 370 12.24 -6.29 16.15
CA HIS A 370 11.63 -5.39 15.20
C HIS A 370 10.78 -4.34 15.91
N LEU A 371 11.13 -3.07 15.75
CA LEU A 371 10.38 -1.93 16.25
C LEU A 371 9.80 -1.17 15.05
N MET A 372 8.49 -1.08 14.98
CA MET A 372 7.76 -0.24 14.03
C MET A 372 7.02 0.87 14.76
N SER A 373 7.11 2.09 14.28
CA SER A 373 6.41 3.24 14.84
C SER A 373 6.01 4.17 13.70
N ALA A 374 4.71 4.46 13.60
CA ALA A 374 4.16 5.35 12.58
C ALA A 374 3.13 6.28 13.21
N HIS A 375 3.26 7.57 12.92
CA HIS A 375 2.37 8.60 13.45
C HIS A 375 1.89 9.52 12.34
N GLN A 376 0.72 10.11 12.55
CA GLN A 376 0.15 11.09 11.62
C GLN A 376 -0.54 12.20 12.39
N PHE A 377 -0.19 13.43 12.03
CA PHE A 377 -0.76 14.66 12.57
C PHE A 377 -1.41 15.39 11.41
N GLN A 378 -2.68 15.72 11.55
CA GLN A 378 -3.45 16.41 10.52
C GLN A 378 -4.11 17.63 11.15
N TYR A 379 -4.09 18.74 10.43
CA TYR A 379 -4.75 19.97 10.83
C TYR A 379 -5.40 20.64 9.62
N SER A 380 -6.67 21.02 9.76
CA SER A 380 -7.45 21.69 8.73
C SER A 380 -7.87 23.09 9.23
N ALA A 381 -7.33 24.12 8.60
CA ALA A 381 -7.82 25.50 8.72
C ALA A 381 -8.91 25.77 7.65
N GLU A 382 -9.44 26.99 7.57
CA GLU A 382 -10.48 27.33 6.58
C GLU A 382 -10.03 27.15 5.12
N ARG A 383 -8.75 27.43 4.83
CA ARG A 383 -8.18 27.44 3.48
C ARG A 383 -6.91 26.63 3.35
N ALA A 384 -6.48 25.99 4.41
CA ALA A 384 -5.24 25.25 4.43
C ALA A 384 -5.41 23.91 5.14
N TYR A 385 -4.80 22.89 4.58
CA TYR A 385 -4.61 21.58 5.19
C TYR A 385 -3.14 21.35 5.42
N PHE A 386 -2.80 20.81 6.56
CA PHE A 386 -1.43 20.42 6.91
C PHE A 386 -1.43 18.99 7.45
N GLU A 387 -0.45 18.21 7.03
CA GLU A 387 -0.22 16.84 7.47
C GLU A 387 1.25 16.60 7.73
N LEU A 388 1.57 15.88 8.80
CA LEU A 388 2.91 15.42 9.14
C LEU A 388 2.87 13.93 9.49
N ARG A 389 3.75 13.13 8.85
CA ARG A 389 3.85 11.68 9.02
C ARG A 389 5.28 11.28 9.34
N PRO A 390 5.70 11.26 10.62
CA PRO A 390 6.93 10.61 11.03
C PRO A 390 6.75 9.11 11.17
N SER A 391 7.75 8.34 10.74
CA SER A 391 7.81 6.89 11.00
C SER A 391 9.24 6.42 11.24
N ILE A 392 9.38 5.40 12.07
CA ILE A 392 10.63 4.70 12.33
C ILE A 392 10.35 3.20 12.21
N ASP A 393 11.25 2.51 11.52
CA ASP A 393 11.25 1.08 11.36
C ASP A 393 12.67 0.58 11.62
N TYR A 394 12.87 -0.20 12.68
CA TYR A 394 14.17 -0.71 13.13
C TYR A 394 14.12 -2.21 13.28
N LEU A 395 14.99 -2.91 12.57
CA LEU A 395 15.18 -4.34 12.70
C LEU A 395 16.63 -4.63 13.11
N LYS A 396 16.77 -5.48 14.11
CA LYS A 396 18.02 -6.16 14.46
C LYS A 396 17.83 -7.66 14.31
N ASN A 397 18.75 -8.31 13.64
CA ASN A 397 18.74 -9.75 13.43
C ASN A 397 20.12 -10.34 13.67
N ASP A 398 20.24 -11.25 14.63
CA ASP A 398 21.38 -12.15 14.81
C ASP A 398 20.99 -13.49 14.16
N TYR A 399 21.81 -14.06 13.27
CA TYR A 399 21.43 -15.27 12.55
C TYR A 399 22.59 -16.24 12.37
N THR A 400 22.26 -17.53 12.32
CA THR A 400 23.11 -18.57 11.83
C THR A 400 22.44 -19.30 10.67
N SER A 401 23.18 -19.63 9.64
CA SER A 401 22.67 -20.34 8.47
C SER A 401 23.64 -21.40 8.03
N ILE A 402 23.17 -22.63 7.87
CA ILE A 402 23.89 -23.76 7.32
C ILE A 402 23.20 -24.14 6.01
N SER A 403 23.93 -24.24 4.93
CA SER A 403 23.40 -24.66 3.62
C SER A 403 24.35 -25.65 2.97
N HIS A 404 23.96 -26.90 2.95
CA HIS A 404 24.71 -27.99 2.37
C HIS A 404 23.98 -28.58 1.15
N ARG A 405 24.72 -28.81 0.08
CA ARG A 405 24.22 -29.39 -1.16
C ARG A 405 25.22 -30.41 -1.71
N ALA A 406 24.73 -31.58 -2.13
CA ALA A 406 25.54 -32.56 -2.77
C ALA A 406 24.83 -33.10 -4.03
N GLN A 407 25.59 -33.28 -5.09
CA GLN A 407 25.13 -33.84 -6.37
C GLN A 407 25.81 -35.19 -6.63
N PHE A 408 25.03 -36.13 -7.09
CA PHE A 408 25.46 -37.53 -7.32
C PHE A 408 25.05 -37.97 -8.72
N SER A 409 25.84 -38.90 -9.28
CA SER A 409 25.52 -39.62 -10.53
C SER A 409 24.45 -40.72 -10.33
N GLU A 410 24.20 -41.13 -9.10
CA GLU A 410 23.17 -42.11 -8.70
C GLU A 410 22.62 -41.74 -7.31
N ALA A 411 21.40 -42.22 -7.00
CA ALA A 411 20.79 -41.95 -5.68
C ALA A 411 21.54 -42.61 -4.54
N PRO A 412 22.13 -41.90 -3.62
CA PRO A 412 23.01 -42.44 -2.58
C PRO A 412 22.27 -43.30 -1.55
N GLU A 413 20.99 -43.03 -1.28
CA GLU A 413 20.20 -43.70 -0.24
C GLU A 413 19.91 -45.15 -0.58
N GLU A 414 19.67 -45.47 -1.84
CA GLU A 414 19.34 -46.83 -2.29
C GLU A 414 20.53 -47.77 -2.12
N GLN A 415 21.73 -47.24 -2.34
CA GLN A 415 22.94 -48.05 -2.38
C GLN A 415 23.72 -48.09 -1.06
N TYR A 416 23.65 -46.99 -0.27
CA TYR A 416 24.50 -46.82 0.93
C TYR A 416 23.73 -46.66 2.24
N ARG A 417 22.39 -46.66 2.22
CA ARG A 417 21.52 -46.47 3.40
C ARG A 417 21.87 -45.22 4.21
N VAL A 418 22.23 -44.15 3.54
CA VAL A 418 22.56 -42.88 4.18
C VAL A 418 21.27 -42.16 4.55
N GLN A 419 21.05 -41.90 5.86
CA GLN A 419 19.80 -41.35 6.37
C GLN A 419 19.78 -39.82 6.45
N SER A 420 20.93 -39.17 6.40
CA SER A 420 21.00 -37.69 6.48
C SER A 420 22.14 -37.14 5.65
N LEU A 421 21.98 -35.88 5.20
CA LEU A 421 23.02 -35.11 4.52
C LEU A 421 24.25 -34.85 5.41
N ASP A 422 24.06 -34.73 6.72
CA ASP A 422 25.15 -34.52 7.67
C ASP A 422 26.11 -35.76 7.62
N SER A 423 25.56 -36.98 7.52
CA SER A 423 26.32 -38.17 7.31
C SER A 423 27.08 -38.17 5.98
N LEU A 424 26.47 -37.64 4.91
CA LEU A 424 27.08 -37.47 3.60
C LEU A 424 28.26 -36.51 3.64
N PHE A 425 28.12 -35.42 4.41
CA PHE A 425 29.18 -34.43 4.57
C PHE A 425 30.31 -34.91 5.49
N SER A 426 30.01 -35.68 6.53
CA SER A 426 30.99 -36.24 7.46
C SER A 426 31.82 -37.39 6.85
N THR A 427 31.24 -38.18 5.96
CA THR A 427 31.89 -39.31 5.29
C THR A 427 32.75 -38.91 4.08
N TYR A 428 32.71 -37.67 3.69
CA TYR A 428 33.43 -37.19 2.50
C TYR A 428 34.95 -37.31 2.58
N GLY A 429 35.55 -37.29 3.78
CA GLY A 429 36.99 -37.47 4.00
C GLY A 429 37.50 -38.92 3.75
N MET A 430 36.59 -39.86 3.50
CA MET A 430 36.96 -41.25 3.27
C MET A 430 37.06 -41.51 1.77
N ALA A 431 38.23 -41.27 1.18
CA ALA A 431 38.52 -41.48 -0.25
C ALA A 431 38.31 -42.92 -0.76
N SER A 432 38.09 -43.89 0.15
CA SER A 432 37.89 -45.30 -0.15
C SER A 432 36.42 -45.75 -0.16
N SER A 433 35.45 -44.90 0.16
CA SER A 433 34.04 -45.31 0.18
C SER A 433 33.48 -45.38 -1.24
N ASN A 434 32.74 -46.44 -1.55
CA ASN A 434 32.01 -46.57 -2.84
C ASN A 434 31.10 -45.35 -3.09
N PHE A 435 30.64 -44.71 -2.02
CA PHE A 435 29.89 -43.48 -2.01
C PHE A 435 30.61 -42.30 -2.68
N ALA A 436 31.90 -42.12 -2.41
CA ALA A 436 32.69 -41.03 -3.01
C ALA A 436 32.81 -41.16 -4.55
N ARG A 437 32.61 -42.35 -5.11
CA ARG A 437 32.66 -42.59 -6.56
C ARG A 437 31.48 -42.00 -7.30
N HIS A 438 30.31 -41.87 -6.65
CA HIS A 438 29.10 -41.33 -7.26
C HIS A 438 28.91 -39.85 -6.96
N LEU A 439 29.71 -39.28 -6.08
CA LEU A 439 29.68 -37.85 -5.79
C LEU A 439 30.23 -37.07 -6.98
N LEU A 440 29.46 -36.12 -7.49
CA LEU A 440 29.84 -35.15 -8.52
C LEU A 440 30.38 -33.87 -7.91
N THR A 441 29.59 -33.28 -7.01
CA THR A 441 29.93 -32.01 -6.37
C THR A 441 29.31 -31.93 -4.96
N ARG A 442 30.05 -31.35 -4.05
CA ARG A 442 29.57 -30.99 -2.73
C ARG A 442 29.81 -29.51 -2.48
N ILE A 443 28.79 -28.80 -2.00
CA ILE A 443 28.86 -27.39 -1.63
C ILE A 443 28.36 -27.26 -0.19
N GLY A 444 29.18 -26.67 0.67
CA GLY A 444 28.80 -26.25 2.00
C GLY A 444 28.94 -24.72 2.09
N ASN A 445 27.96 -24.05 2.67
CA ASN A 445 27.97 -22.61 2.89
C ASN A 445 27.35 -22.32 4.26
N ASP A 446 28.19 -22.02 5.25
CA ASP A 446 27.78 -21.76 6.60
C ASP A 446 28.05 -20.28 6.94
N GLN A 447 27.08 -19.64 7.54
CA GLN A 447 27.15 -18.24 7.91
C GLN A 447 26.75 -18.04 9.36
N ASP A 448 27.48 -17.16 10.03
CA ASP A 448 27.14 -16.59 11.33
C ASP A 448 27.20 -15.07 11.20
N GLY A 449 26.10 -14.40 11.48
CA GLY A 449 26.02 -12.99 11.16
C GLY A 449 25.06 -12.19 12.01
N LYS A 450 25.18 -10.88 11.83
CA LYS A 450 24.32 -9.84 12.42
C LYS A 450 23.95 -8.85 11.33
N SER A 451 22.66 -8.65 11.17
CA SER A 451 22.15 -7.60 10.30
C SER A 451 21.21 -6.69 11.07
N ASP A 452 21.42 -5.41 10.94
CA ASP A 452 20.51 -4.42 11.48
C ASP A 452 20.25 -3.34 10.44
N TRP A 453 19.05 -2.84 10.46
CA TRP A 453 18.71 -1.67 9.67
C TRP A 453 17.74 -0.75 10.42
N ILE A 454 17.83 0.52 10.13
CA ILE A 454 16.91 1.54 10.59
C ILE A 454 16.45 2.37 9.40
N ILE A 455 15.14 2.56 9.28
CA ILE A 455 14.52 3.46 8.33
C ILE A 455 13.76 4.52 9.14
N ALA A 456 14.09 5.78 8.94
CA ALA A 456 13.35 6.90 9.49
C ALA A 456 12.79 7.74 8.34
N ASN A 457 11.48 7.97 8.35
CA ASN A 457 10.82 8.80 7.34
C ASN A 457 10.08 9.95 8.01
N LEU A 458 10.08 11.08 7.33
CA LEU A 458 9.28 12.24 7.66
C LEU A 458 8.63 12.75 6.39
N ALA A 459 7.29 12.74 6.33
CA ALA A 459 6.55 13.38 5.25
C ALA A 459 5.72 14.53 5.80
N ALA A 460 5.80 15.68 5.13
CA ALA A 460 4.99 16.85 5.44
C ALA A 460 4.29 17.31 4.17
N ASN A 461 2.96 17.41 4.24
CA ASN A 461 2.13 17.86 3.13
C ASN A 461 1.30 19.07 3.55
N SER A 462 1.19 20.03 2.67
CA SER A 462 0.31 21.18 2.86
C SER A 462 -0.47 21.47 1.59
N THR A 463 -1.74 21.78 1.73
CA THR A 463 -2.59 22.24 0.63
C THR A 463 -3.21 23.58 1.02
N ILE A 464 -3.07 24.57 0.17
CA ILE A 464 -3.67 25.90 0.34
C ILE A 464 -4.66 26.10 -0.80
N SER A 465 -5.93 26.30 -0.45
CA SER A 465 -7.03 26.46 -1.42
C SER A 465 -7.48 27.91 -1.53
N PHE A 466 -7.78 28.34 -2.76
CA PHE A 466 -8.29 29.65 -3.11
C PHE A 466 -9.77 29.52 -3.52
N PRO A 467 -10.74 29.69 -2.59
CA PRO A 467 -12.15 29.45 -2.88
C PRO A 467 -12.73 30.32 -4.00
N SER A 468 -12.16 31.49 -4.24
CA SER A 468 -12.62 32.42 -5.29
C SER A 468 -12.33 31.94 -6.71
N THR A 469 -11.21 31.26 -6.92
CA THR A 469 -10.76 30.73 -8.22
C THR A 469 -10.87 29.22 -8.29
N GLN A 470 -11.07 28.55 -7.16
CA GLN A 470 -11.02 27.09 -6.99
C GLN A 470 -9.63 26.48 -7.28
N ASP A 471 -8.59 27.30 -7.28
CA ASP A 471 -7.21 26.87 -7.43
C ASP A 471 -6.63 26.36 -6.12
N ASN A 472 -5.54 25.63 -6.19
CA ASN A 472 -4.81 25.22 -5.00
C ASN A 472 -3.29 25.20 -5.24
N ILE A 473 -2.56 25.43 -4.14
CA ILE A 473 -1.12 25.16 -4.04
C ILE A 473 -0.96 23.92 -3.18
N GLU A 474 -0.18 22.96 -3.67
CA GLU A 474 0.24 21.81 -2.89
C GLU A 474 1.75 21.88 -2.68
N ILE A 475 2.18 21.62 -1.45
CA ILE A 475 3.58 21.51 -1.05
C ILE A 475 3.74 20.17 -0.37
N ALA A 476 4.67 19.35 -0.87
CA ALA A 476 5.03 18.08 -0.28
C ALA A 476 6.54 18.06 0.00
N LEU A 477 6.90 17.71 1.22
CA LEU A 477 8.28 17.53 1.65
C LEU A 477 8.41 16.14 2.23
N THR A 478 9.39 15.38 1.77
CA THR A 478 9.72 14.09 2.38
C THR A 478 11.22 14.03 2.68
N GLY A 479 11.53 13.50 3.85
CA GLY A 479 12.89 13.14 4.22
C GLY A 479 12.93 11.66 4.58
N ASN A 480 13.94 10.96 4.12
CA ASN A 480 14.19 9.59 4.51
C ASN A 480 15.65 9.37 4.87
N TYR A 481 15.85 8.59 5.90
CA TYR A 481 17.16 8.07 6.30
C TYR A 481 17.05 6.56 6.41
N ARG A 482 17.97 5.85 5.79
CA ARG A 482 18.11 4.41 5.94
C ARG A 482 19.58 4.09 6.22
N ARG A 483 19.82 3.27 7.23
CA ARG A 483 21.10 2.65 7.48
C ARG A 483 20.90 1.15 7.51
N ASP A 484 21.70 0.44 6.74
CA ASP A 484 21.79 -1.01 6.75
C ASP A 484 23.19 -1.40 7.20
N THR A 485 23.28 -2.36 8.09
CA THR A 485 24.53 -2.96 8.54
C THR A 485 24.41 -4.46 8.38
N ASN A 486 25.38 -5.09 7.74
CA ASN A 486 25.43 -6.54 7.63
C ASN A 486 26.86 -7.00 7.90
N ARG A 487 27.04 -7.74 8.98
CA ARG A 487 28.32 -8.29 9.43
C ARG A 487 28.17 -9.77 9.55
N TYR A 488 28.92 -10.50 8.77
CA TYR A 488 28.87 -11.94 8.83
C TYR A 488 30.23 -12.57 8.60
N PHE A 489 30.40 -13.75 9.18
CA PHE A 489 31.41 -14.70 8.80
C PHE A 489 30.77 -15.72 7.86
N ASN A 490 31.44 -15.99 6.75
CA ASN A 490 31.02 -16.98 5.76
C ASN A 490 32.10 -18.03 5.58
N SER A 491 31.71 -19.29 5.69
CA SER A 491 32.55 -20.43 5.39
C SER A 491 31.96 -21.17 4.19
N PHE A 492 32.58 -20.98 3.04
CA PHE A 492 32.17 -21.63 1.79
C PHE A 492 33.18 -22.71 1.43
N ASN A 493 32.69 -23.91 1.16
CA ASN A 493 33.49 -25.04 0.69
C ASN A 493 32.82 -25.70 -0.51
N ARG A 494 33.52 -25.79 -1.63
CA ARG A 494 33.09 -26.54 -2.81
C ARG A 494 34.15 -27.60 -3.10
N ALA A 495 33.73 -28.85 -3.20
CA ALA A 495 34.59 -29.94 -3.56
C ALA A 495 33.97 -30.78 -4.69
N TYR A 496 34.80 -31.24 -5.61
CA TYR A 496 34.41 -32.09 -6.71
C TYR A 496 34.75 -33.53 -6.38
N GLY A 497 33.79 -34.40 -6.60
CA GLY A 497 33.94 -35.85 -6.36
C GLY A 497 34.71 -36.54 -7.49
N MET A 498 35.02 -37.85 -7.29
CA MET A 498 35.81 -38.64 -8.22
C MET A 498 35.13 -38.82 -9.58
N SER A 499 33.82 -38.72 -9.64
CA SER A 499 33.03 -38.80 -10.90
C SER A 499 32.96 -37.46 -11.64
N SER A 500 33.50 -36.39 -11.08
CA SER A 500 33.53 -35.07 -11.73
C SER A 500 34.73 -34.93 -12.65
N PRO A 501 34.61 -34.29 -13.84
CA PRO A 501 35.77 -33.93 -14.65
C PRO A 501 36.74 -32.96 -13.98
N ASN A 502 36.31 -32.28 -12.88
CA ASN A 502 37.10 -31.35 -12.13
C ASN A 502 37.66 -31.95 -10.82
N VAL A 503 37.82 -33.22 -10.75
CA VAL A 503 38.41 -33.93 -9.59
C VAL A 503 39.73 -33.28 -9.14
N GLY A 504 39.85 -33.07 -7.83
CA GLY A 504 41.01 -32.40 -7.22
C GLY A 504 40.99 -30.87 -7.21
N ASN A 505 40.07 -30.25 -7.94
CA ASN A 505 39.81 -28.82 -7.87
C ASN A 505 38.70 -28.57 -6.86
N GLY A 506 38.87 -27.58 -6.00
CA GLY A 506 37.86 -27.20 -5.03
C GLY A 506 38.12 -25.79 -4.57
N ASP A 507 37.10 -25.16 -4.02
CA ASP A 507 37.21 -23.84 -3.44
C ASP A 507 36.96 -23.97 -1.94
N ASN A 508 37.81 -23.34 -1.17
CA ASN A 508 37.64 -23.18 0.27
C ASN A 508 37.82 -21.69 0.59
N LEU A 509 36.76 -21.05 1.00
CA LEU A 509 36.71 -19.61 1.21
C LEU A 509 36.16 -19.31 2.60
N GLN A 510 37.01 -18.73 3.42
CA GLN A 510 36.65 -18.24 4.75
C GLN A 510 36.69 -16.73 4.73
N GLN A 511 35.52 -16.10 4.87
CA GLN A 511 35.38 -14.66 4.70
C GLN A 511 34.68 -14.02 5.89
N LYS A 512 35.13 -12.86 6.28
CA LYS A 512 34.41 -11.94 7.17
C LYS A 512 34.03 -10.70 6.41
N SER A 513 32.74 -10.39 6.35
CA SER A 513 32.22 -9.18 5.73
C SER A 513 31.73 -8.20 6.78
N ASP A 514 32.07 -6.93 6.62
CA ASP A 514 31.47 -5.81 7.34
C ASP A 514 30.95 -4.80 6.28
N TYR A 515 29.66 -4.85 6.05
CA TYR A 515 28.98 -3.97 5.11
C TYR A 515 28.12 -2.95 5.85
N VAL A 516 28.33 -1.68 5.56
CA VAL A 516 27.53 -0.56 6.06
C VAL A 516 27.07 0.29 4.90
N SER A 517 25.77 0.49 4.80
CA SER A 517 25.17 1.42 3.84
C SER A 517 24.34 2.46 4.57
N LYS A 518 24.46 3.72 4.15
CA LYS A 518 23.63 4.83 4.61
C LYS A 518 23.02 5.52 3.39
N ASN A 519 21.73 5.71 3.45
CA ASN A 519 20.98 6.40 2.41
C ASN A 519 20.25 7.60 3.03
N TYR A 520 20.46 8.77 2.49
CA TYR A 520 19.78 10.00 2.84
C TYR A 520 18.99 10.46 1.62
N GLY A 521 17.71 10.69 1.81
CA GLY A 521 16.84 11.23 0.76
C GLY A 521 16.07 12.44 1.25
N MET A 522 15.91 13.40 0.38
CA MET A 522 15.01 14.53 0.56
C MET A 522 14.29 14.77 -0.75
N ASN A 523 12.98 14.88 -0.68
CA ASN A 523 12.17 15.25 -1.83
C ASN A 523 11.34 16.48 -1.45
N ALA A 524 11.30 17.47 -2.32
CA ALA A 524 10.48 18.66 -2.20
C ALA A 524 9.69 18.84 -3.49
N ASP A 525 8.38 18.99 -3.35
CA ASP A 525 7.43 19.15 -4.45
C ASP A 525 6.57 20.38 -4.19
N ILE A 526 6.47 21.23 -5.20
CA ILE A 526 5.58 22.40 -5.16
C ILE A 526 4.80 22.43 -6.46
N SER A 527 3.49 22.43 -6.34
CA SER A 527 2.59 22.49 -7.48
C SER A 527 1.50 23.54 -7.31
N TYR A 528 1.05 24.08 -8.41
CA TYR A 528 -0.10 24.96 -8.48
C TYR A 528 -1.12 24.38 -9.43
N SER A 529 -2.34 24.17 -8.99
CA SER A 529 -3.43 23.65 -9.82
C SER A 529 -4.35 24.77 -10.22
N TRP A 530 -4.33 25.12 -11.48
CA TRP A 530 -5.25 26.08 -12.08
C TRP A 530 -6.45 25.32 -12.64
N ASN A 531 -7.65 25.58 -12.06
CA ASN A 531 -8.88 24.90 -12.41
C ASN A 531 -9.74 25.82 -13.29
N TYR A 532 -9.99 25.42 -14.52
CA TYR A 532 -10.87 26.12 -15.46
C TYR A 532 -12.14 25.33 -15.70
N TRP A 533 -13.29 25.92 -15.38
CA TRP A 533 -14.62 25.31 -15.46
C TRP A 533 -15.52 26.15 -16.35
N PRO A 534 -15.45 26.03 -17.69
CA PRO A 534 -16.41 26.71 -18.54
C PRO A 534 -17.77 26.05 -18.35
N TYR A 535 -18.69 26.75 -17.69
CA TYR A 535 -20.08 26.31 -17.56
C TYR A 535 -20.81 26.62 -18.86
N GLN A 536 -21.13 25.57 -19.65
CA GLN A 536 -22.09 25.67 -20.75
C GLN A 536 -23.29 24.78 -20.41
N SER A 537 -24.51 25.27 -20.69
CA SER A 537 -25.74 24.55 -20.42
C SER A 537 -25.77 23.18 -21.10
N GLY A 538 -25.72 22.11 -20.31
CA GLY A 538 -25.86 20.72 -20.74
C GLY A 538 -24.63 19.85 -20.70
N ALA A 539 -23.48 20.28 -21.18
CA ALA A 539 -22.24 19.55 -21.13
C ALA A 539 -21.28 20.14 -20.06
N ARG A 540 -20.50 19.29 -19.39
CA ARG A 540 -19.47 19.73 -18.45
C ARG A 540 -18.10 19.54 -19.08
N HIS A 541 -17.34 20.62 -19.17
CA HIS A 541 -15.95 20.64 -19.56
C HIS A 541 -15.11 21.09 -18.37
N ILE A 542 -14.15 20.30 -17.98
CA ILE A 542 -13.24 20.62 -16.88
C ILE A 542 -11.84 20.54 -17.46
N ALA A 543 -11.10 21.60 -17.37
CA ALA A 543 -9.69 21.62 -17.72
C ALA A 543 -8.86 22.03 -16.49
N ILE A 544 -7.80 21.30 -16.22
CA ILE A 544 -6.86 21.57 -15.16
C ILE A 544 -5.49 21.69 -15.78
N VAL A 545 -4.78 22.75 -15.42
CA VAL A 545 -3.36 22.91 -15.75
C VAL A 545 -2.59 22.95 -14.44
N LYS A 546 -1.65 22.04 -14.28
CA LYS A 546 -0.85 21.90 -13.06
C LYS A 546 0.64 21.99 -13.41
N PRO A 547 1.25 23.19 -13.35
CA PRO A 547 2.70 23.31 -13.26
C PRO A 547 3.20 22.82 -11.91
N GLU A 548 4.31 22.12 -11.91
CA GLU A 548 4.92 21.51 -10.74
C GLU A 548 6.44 21.51 -10.88
N VAL A 549 7.14 21.68 -9.79
CA VAL A 549 8.59 21.52 -9.71
C VAL A 549 8.89 20.57 -8.57
N GLN A 550 9.63 19.51 -8.90
CA GLN A 550 10.12 18.53 -7.93
C GLN A 550 11.63 18.68 -7.80
N TYR A 551 12.10 18.62 -6.58
CA TYR A 551 13.52 18.53 -6.27
C TYR A 551 13.77 17.27 -5.46
N ASP A 552 14.69 16.43 -5.92
CA ASP A 552 15.11 15.21 -5.24
C ASP A 552 16.61 15.28 -4.93
N PHE A 553 16.95 15.06 -3.69
CA PHE A 553 18.32 14.87 -3.22
C PHE A 553 18.46 13.44 -2.68
N HIS A 554 19.47 12.73 -3.15
CA HIS A 554 19.85 11.42 -2.60
C HIS A 554 21.37 11.38 -2.39
N ARG A 555 21.76 10.78 -1.26
CA ARG A 555 23.14 10.46 -0.95
C ARG A 555 23.22 9.04 -0.44
N TYR A 556 24.07 8.25 -1.07
CA TYR A 556 24.33 6.87 -0.75
C TYR A 556 25.79 6.70 -0.32
N ASP A 557 26.03 6.45 0.95
CA ASP A 557 27.33 6.12 1.49
C ASP A 557 27.39 4.60 1.71
N GLN A 558 28.36 3.91 1.11
CA GLN A 558 28.54 2.48 1.23
C GLN A 558 29.98 2.17 1.56
N VAL A 559 30.17 1.32 2.54
CA VAL A 559 31.49 0.75 2.90
C VAL A 559 31.32 -0.74 2.99
N ASN A 560 32.10 -1.47 2.21
CA ASN A 560 32.21 -2.91 2.27
C ASN A 560 33.66 -3.29 2.58
N THR A 561 33.88 -3.88 3.74
CA THR A 561 35.20 -4.42 4.11
C THR A 561 35.10 -5.94 4.07
N LEU A 562 35.84 -6.57 3.18
CA LEU A 562 35.92 -8.01 3.05
C LEU A 562 37.31 -8.48 3.49
N LEU A 563 37.31 -9.45 4.40
CA LEU A 563 38.52 -10.06 4.93
C LEU A 563 38.50 -11.55 4.62
N HIS A 564 39.63 -12.08 4.16
CA HIS A 564 39.85 -13.52 3.98
C HIS A 564 40.69 -14.09 5.06
N LEU A 565 40.47 -15.34 5.46
CA LEU A 565 41.37 -16.11 6.26
C LEU A 565 42.62 -16.46 5.42
N HIS A 566 43.82 -16.25 5.96
CA HIS A 566 45.05 -16.63 5.26
C HIS A 566 45.06 -18.14 4.95
N GLU A 567 45.54 -18.51 3.76
CA GLU A 567 45.55 -19.90 3.30
C GLU A 567 46.26 -20.86 4.27
N GLU A 568 47.33 -20.41 4.90
CA GLU A 568 48.06 -21.18 5.91
C GLU A 568 47.22 -21.59 7.14
N PHE A 569 46.20 -20.82 7.47
CA PHE A 569 45.24 -21.10 8.52
C PHE A 569 43.98 -21.81 8.01
N ALA A 570 43.61 -21.59 6.78
CA ALA A 570 42.47 -22.24 6.15
C ALA A 570 42.72 -23.74 5.88
N ASN A 571 43.99 -24.09 5.61
CA ASN A 571 44.44 -25.45 5.29
C ASN A 571 44.94 -26.26 6.48
N GLY A 572 44.61 -25.88 7.73
CA GLY A 572 45.06 -26.50 8.98
C GLY A 572 44.77 -28.02 9.05
N GLY A 573 45.50 -28.84 8.27
CA GLY A 573 45.69 -30.26 8.43
C GLY A 573 44.52 -31.19 8.11
N ASN A 574 43.31 -30.71 7.95
CA ASN A 574 42.10 -31.46 7.56
C ASN A 574 41.24 -30.64 6.64
N ASN A 575 41.27 -30.95 5.37
CA ASN A 575 40.56 -30.28 4.26
C ASN A 575 39.01 -30.24 4.38
N ASN A 576 38.44 -30.62 5.52
CA ASN A 576 37.03 -30.85 5.68
C ASN A 576 36.33 -30.16 6.85
N LEU A 577 37.05 -29.43 7.67
CA LEU A 577 36.48 -28.80 8.86
C LEU A 577 36.38 -27.29 8.62
N MET A 578 35.16 -26.78 8.61
CA MET A 578 34.89 -25.34 8.67
C MET A 578 35.43 -24.81 10.00
N VAL A 579 36.25 -23.77 9.94
CA VAL A 579 36.76 -23.12 11.15
C VAL A 579 35.65 -22.32 11.78
N PRO A 580 35.22 -22.57 13.01
CA PRO A 580 34.14 -21.79 13.60
C PRO A 580 34.58 -20.34 13.79
N PRO A 581 33.67 -19.36 13.63
CA PRO A 581 33.99 -17.92 13.76
C PRO A 581 34.69 -17.56 15.07
N SER A 582 34.37 -18.27 16.15
CA SER A 582 34.93 -18.06 17.46
C SER A 582 36.44 -18.47 17.60
N ALA A 583 36.93 -19.25 16.66
CA ALA A 583 38.33 -19.72 16.63
C ALA A 583 39.26 -18.81 15.80
N ILE A 584 38.70 -17.83 15.05
CA ILE A 584 39.47 -16.96 14.17
C ILE A 584 39.97 -15.73 14.91
N ARG A 585 41.27 -15.48 14.83
CA ARG A 585 41.93 -14.31 15.41
C ARG A 585 42.12 -13.22 14.34
N PRO A 586 42.11 -11.91 14.69
CA PRO A 586 42.28 -10.82 13.72
C PRO A 586 43.55 -10.92 12.88
N GLU A 587 44.67 -11.40 13.44
CA GLU A 587 45.95 -11.60 12.76
C GLU A 587 45.93 -12.68 11.69
N GLN A 588 44.89 -13.52 11.67
CA GLN A 588 44.68 -14.56 10.65
C GLN A 588 43.91 -14.08 9.41
N LEU A 589 43.46 -12.81 9.44
CA LEU A 589 42.64 -12.23 8.36
C LEU A 589 43.49 -11.27 7.55
N SER A 590 43.32 -11.30 6.23
CA SER A 590 43.84 -10.32 5.29
C SER A 590 42.70 -9.62 4.57
N VAL A 591 42.90 -8.36 4.21
CA VAL A 591 41.92 -7.57 3.49
C VAL A 591 41.87 -8.05 2.03
N ASP A 592 40.69 -8.39 1.55
CA ASP A 592 40.46 -8.57 0.13
C ASP A 592 40.34 -7.20 -0.54
N LEU A 593 41.45 -6.73 -1.07
CA LEU A 593 41.53 -5.44 -1.74
C LEU A 593 40.64 -5.39 -3.00
N ASN A 594 40.38 -6.54 -3.65
CA ASN A 594 39.57 -6.59 -4.85
C ASN A 594 38.07 -6.43 -4.58
N ASN A 595 37.61 -6.75 -3.36
CA ASN A 595 36.19 -6.71 -3.01
C ASN A 595 35.89 -5.75 -1.84
N THR A 596 36.93 -5.12 -1.26
CA THR A 596 36.77 -4.02 -0.30
C THR A 596 36.66 -2.69 -1.04
N TYR A 597 35.63 -1.92 -0.72
CA TYR A 597 35.41 -0.61 -1.32
C TYR A 597 34.68 0.36 -0.40
N ALA A 598 34.89 1.63 -0.65
CA ALA A 598 34.04 2.71 -0.14
C ALA A 598 33.46 3.49 -1.31
N SER A 599 32.21 3.89 -1.22
CA SER A 599 31.58 4.72 -2.24
C SER A 599 30.64 5.75 -1.62
N ASN A 600 30.64 6.94 -2.19
CA ASN A 600 29.72 8.01 -1.90
C ASN A 600 29.09 8.48 -3.21
N LEU A 601 27.82 8.19 -3.39
CA LEU A 601 27.05 8.67 -4.54
C LEU A 601 26.10 9.76 -4.09
N THR A 602 26.26 10.96 -4.63
CA THR A 602 25.33 12.07 -4.44
C THR A 602 24.58 12.35 -5.73
N GLN A 603 23.28 12.46 -5.64
CA GLN A 603 22.37 12.74 -6.76
C GLN A 603 21.50 13.94 -6.40
N ASN A 604 21.51 14.95 -7.26
CA ASN A 604 20.62 16.10 -7.21
C ASN A 604 19.78 16.11 -8.47
N LYS A 605 18.47 16.06 -8.34
CA LYS A 605 17.56 16.06 -9.47
C LYS A 605 16.53 17.17 -9.32
N ILE A 606 16.36 17.95 -10.37
CA ILE A 606 15.26 18.91 -10.50
C ILE A 606 14.37 18.47 -11.67
N SER A 607 13.08 18.45 -11.43
CA SER A 607 12.10 17.95 -12.41
C SER A 607 10.97 18.96 -12.57
N PRO A 608 11.11 19.96 -13.45
CA PRO A 608 9.97 20.76 -13.88
C PRO A 608 9.01 19.90 -14.69
N LEU A 609 7.73 20.00 -14.38
CA LEU A 609 6.68 19.31 -15.13
C LEU A 609 5.42 20.15 -15.24
N VAL A 610 4.64 19.88 -16.28
CA VAL A 610 3.31 20.45 -16.47
C VAL A 610 2.35 19.34 -16.83
N SER A 611 1.28 19.25 -16.07
CA SER A 611 0.18 18.32 -16.34
C SER A 611 -1.05 19.07 -16.84
N PHE A 612 -1.65 18.53 -17.89
CA PHE A 612 -2.92 18.99 -18.48
C PHE A 612 -3.92 17.86 -18.31
N ALA A 613 -4.99 18.10 -17.57
CA ALA A 613 -6.09 17.15 -17.44
C ALA A 613 -7.36 17.77 -18.02
N TYR A 614 -8.08 16.99 -18.84
CA TYR A 614 -9.33 17.40 -19.44
C TYR A 614 -10.40 16.34 -19.21
N LEU A 615 -11.52 16.75 -18.61
CA LEU A 615 -12.69 15.91 -18.44
C LEU A 615 -13.86 16.47 -19.22
N TYR A 616 -14.48 15.62 -20.02
CA TYR A 616 -15.71 15.88 -20.73
C TYR A 616 -16.84 14.96 -20.26
N VAL A 617 -17.98 15.55 -19.85
CA VAL A 617 -19.21 14.84 -19.53
C VAL A 617 -20.33 15.44 -20.38
N PRO A 618 -20.96 14.68 -21.28
CA PRO A 618 -21.90 15.21 -22.30
C PRO A 618 -23.12 15.93 -21.71
N SER A 619 -23.61 15.51 -20.55
CA SER A 619 -24.71 16.17 -19.83
C SER A 619 -24.60 15.85 -18.33
N ALA A 620 -25.30 16.62 -17.49
CA ALA A 620 -25.33 16.38 -16.03
C ALA A 620 -25.90 15.00 -15.66
N SER A 621 -26.77 14.43 -16.51
CA SER A 621 -27.35 13.09 -16.33
C SER A 621 -26.64 12.00 -17.15
N SER A 622 -25.52 12.32 -17.80
CA SER A 622 -24.82 11.35 -18.64
C SER A 622 -24.08 10.31 -17.80
N SER A 623 -24.29 9.05 -18.13
CA SER A 623 -23.45 7.95 -17.64
C SER A 623 -22.03 7.95 -18.24
N LYS A 624 -21.78 8.79 -19.26
CA LYS A 624 -20.57 8.79 -20.05
C LYS A 624 -19.64 9.91 -19.66
N SER A 625 -18.34 9.60 -19.60
CA SER A 625 -17.28 10.58 -19.40
C SER A 625 -16.05 10.22 -20.25
N PHE A 626 -15.32 11.24 -20.65
CA PHE A 626 -14.03 11.11 -21.33
C PHE A 626 -12.99 11.95 -20.59
N ASN A 627 -11.86 11.32 -20.24
CA ASN A 627 -10.70 11.98 -19.64
C ASN A 627 -9.50 11.88 -20.58
N ALA A 628 -8.78 12.97 -20.70
CA ALA A 628 -7.48 13.02 -21.37
C ALA A 628 -6.48 13.72 -20.46
N ASP A 629 -5.41 13.04 -20.14
CA ASP A 629 -4.32 13.56 -19.31
C ASP A 629 -3.04 13.56 -20.12
N LEU A 630 -2.33 14.68 -20.15
CA LEU A 630 -1.02 14.86 -20.75
C LEU A 630 -0.07 15.38 -19.67
N THR A 631 1.04 14.69 -19.44
CA THR A 631 2.10 15.17 -18.58
C THR A 631 3.38 15.31 -19.38
N LEU A 632 3.99 16.49 -19.34
CA LEU A 632 5.29 16.80 -19.90
C LEU A 632 6.26 17.02 -18.75
N ARG A 633 7.29 16.20 -18.67
CA ARG A 633 8.27 16.21 -17.59
C ARG A 633 9.68 16.22 -18.15
N GLU A 634 10.53 17.06 -17.60
CA GLU A 634 11.96 17.07 -17.84
C GLU A 634 12.68 16.78 -16.52
N ASP A 635 13.47 15.72 -16.46
CA ASP A 635 14.33 15.41 -15.31
C ASP A 635 15.76 15.84 -15.62
N ILE A 636 16.32 16.73 -14.84
CA ILE A 636 17.71 17.16 -14.90
C ILE A 636 18.40 16.65 -13.63
N MET A 637 19.23 15.62 -13.75
CA MET A 637 19.90 14.96 -12.65
C MET A 637 21.40 15.14 -12.75
N HIS A 638 22.00 15.66 -11.69
CA HIS A 638 23.46 15.72 -11.51
C HIS A 638 23.87 14.63 -10.51
N GLU A 639 24.76 13.74 -10.96
CA GLU A 639 25.33 12.65 -10.16
C GLU A 639 26.81 12.86 -9.94
N ARG A 640 27.28 12.63 -8.72
CA ARG A 640 28.67 12.62 -8.33
C ARG A 640 28.95 11.35 -7.52
N LEU A 641 29.84 10.53 -8.03
CA LEU A 641 30.30 9.30 -7.39
C LEU A 641 31.78 9.46 -6.99
N ASP A 642 32.06 9.33 -5.73
CA ASP A 642 33.38 9.19 -5.14
C ASP A 642 33.56 7.71 -4.78
N TYR A 643 34.51 7.04 -5.40
CA TYR A 643 34.68 5.59 -5.30
C TYR A 643 36.13 5.23 -5.06
N ASP A 644 36.36 4.56 -3.95
CA ASP A 644 37.67 4.06 -3.52
C ASP A 644 37.63 2.53 -3.42
N LYS A 645 38.47 1.85 -4.21
CA LYS A 645 38.64 0.40 -4.23
C LYS A 645 40.05 0.04 -4.67
N ALA A 646 40.80 -0.59 -3.80
CA ALA A 646 42.19 -1.02 -4.09
C ALA A 646 43.07 0.12 -4.65
N GLN A 647 43.41 0.03 -5.94
CA GLN A 647 44.21 1.04 -6.65
C GLN A 647 43.34 2.04 -7.45
N LEU A 648 42.04 1.92 -7.36
CA LEU A 648 41.08 2.76 -8.08
C LEU A 648 40.49 3.79 -7.13
N ASP A 649 41.08 4.95 -7.04
CA ASP A 649 40.50 6.15 -6.41
C ASP A 649 39.97 7.05 -7.53
N THR A 650 38.63 7.13 -7.63
CA THR A 650 37.99 7.75 -8.80
C THR A 650 36.80 8.62 -8.40
N LEU A 651 36.82 9.82 -8.92
CA LEU A 651 35.73 10.78 -8.84
C LEU A 651 35.05 10.90 -10.21
N LEU A 652 33.80 10.40 -10.29
CA LEU A 652 32.98 10.54 -11.50
C LEU A 652 31.90 11.58 -11.28
N SER A 653 31.59 12.35 -12.29
CA SER A 653 30.48 13.31 -12.29
C SER A 653 29.82 13.36 -13.64
N ARG A 654 28.49 13.37 -13.65
CA ARG A 654 27.72 13.51 -14.90
C ARG A 654 26.40 14.24 -14.67
N THR A 655 25.91 14.87 -15.73
CA THR A 655 24.56 15.44 -15.77
C THR A 655 23.74 14.69 -16.82
N ILE A 656 22.53 14.29 -16.44
CA ILE A 656 21.58 13.56 -17.26
C ILE A 656 20.33 14.41 -17.40
N SER A 657 19.93 14.67 -18.66
CA SER A 657 18.65 15.28 -18.98
C SER A 657 17.76 14.24 -19.65
N LYS A 658 16.49 14.18 -19.24
CA LYS A 658 15.55 13.15 -19.63
C LYS A 658 14.16 13.73 -19.76
N PHE A 659 13.66 13.84 -20.99
CA PHE A 659 12.28 14.21 -21.27
C PHE A 659 11.38 12.97 -21.28
N THR A 660 10.29 12.99 -20.49
CA THR A 660 9.37 11.86 -20.32
C THR A 660 7.92 12.30 -20.47
N PRO A 661 7.38 12.34 -21.69
CA PRO A 661 5.96 12.62 -21.92
C PRO A 661 5.11 11.38 -21.57
N THR A 662 3.95 11.61 -20.94
CA THR A 662 2.91 10.60 -20.73
C THR A 662 1.56 11.08 -21.21
N ILE A 663 0.81 10.19 -21.86
CA ILE A 663 -0.56 10.46 -22.30
C ILE A 663 -1.46 9.35 -21.79
N LYS A 664 -2.55 9.73 -21.12
CA LYS A 664 -3.55 8.79 -20.63
C LYS A 664 -4.92 9.22 -21.13
N LEU A 665 -5.61 8.30 -21.78
CA LEU A 665 -6.97 8.49 -22.29
C LEU A 665 -7.88 7.50 -21.60
N ARG A 666 -9.01 7.96 -21.06
CA ARG A 666 -9.99 7.12 -20.39
C ARG A 666 -11.40 7.48 -20.85
N TYR A 667 -12.14 6.48 -21.29
CA TYR A 667 -13.58 6.56 -21.52
C TYR A 667 -14.30 5.69 -20.52
N LYS A 668 -15.34 6.23 -19.87
CA LYS A 668 -16.22 5.49 -18.96
C LYS A 668 -17.68 5.69 -19.39
N ASP A 669 -18.43 4.61 -19.39
CA ASP A 669 -19.89 4.61 -19.47
C ASP A 669 -20.45 3.80 -18.29
N ASN A 670 -20.98 4.50 -17.30
CA ASN A 670 -21.59 3.92 -16.10
C ASN A 670 -23.10 3.69 -16.31
N GLY A 671 -23.49 3.00 -17.40
CA GLY A 671 -24.88 2.67 -17.66
C GLY A 671 -25.47 1.76 -16.56
N GLN A 672 -26.77 1.92 -16.29
CA GLN A 672 -27.46 1.16 -15.23
C GLN A 672 -27.35 -0.36 -15.37
N LYS A 673 -27.39 -0.88 -16.60
CA LYS A 673 -27.29 -2.33 -16.87
C LYS A 673 -25.88 -2.78 -17.15
N VAL A 674 -25.08 -1.93 -17.77
CA VAL A 674 -23.73 -2.24 -18.24
C VAL A 674 -22.83 -1.06 -17.97
N ARG A 675 -21.72 -1.32 -17.30
CA ARG A 675 -20.58 -0.39 -17.15
C ARG A 675 -19.52 -0.77 -18.16
N THR A 676 -19.03 0.21 -18.93
CA THR A 676 -17.91 0.02 -19.85
C THR A 676 -16.81 1.00 -19.52
N GLU A 677 -15.59 0.53 -19.50
CA GLU A 677 -14.40 1.35 -19.28
C GLU A 677 -13.33 0.99 -20.32
N VAL A 678 -12.79 2.02 -20.98
CA VAL A 678 -11.66 1.91 -21.90
C VAL A 678 -10.58 2.85 -21.40
N GLU A 679 -9.38 2.35 -21.20
CA GLU A 679 -8.24 3.13 -20.78
C GLU A 679 -7.06 2.81 -21.68
N THR A 680 -6.34 3.85 -22.13
CA THR A 680 -5.09 3.72 -22.87
C THR A 680 -4.07 4.66 -22.28
N ASN A 681 -2.86 4.14 -22.03
CA ASN A 681 -1.75 4.88 -21.51
C ASN A 681 -0.53 4.70 -22.42
N TYR A 682 0.08 5.81 -22.83
CA TYR A 682 1.37 5.84 -23.52
C TYR A 682 2.39 6.51 -22.63
N SER A 683 3.57 5.94 -22.55
CA SER A 683 4.72 6.54 -21.89
C SER A 683 6.00 6.31 -22.71
N PHE A 684 6.85 7.32 -22.70
CA PHE A 684 8.21 7.24 -23.21
C PHE A 684 9.19 7.48 -22.07
N THR A 685 10.18 6.61 -21.93
CA THR A 685 11.25 6.76 -20.95
C THR A 685 12.62 6.57 -21.59
N LYS A 686 13.58 7.39 -21.18
CA LYS A 686 14.99 7.26 -21.54
C LYS A 686 15.78 7.13 -20.23
N ASN A 687 16.36 5.98 -19.98
CA ASN A 687 17.11 5.74 -18.75
C ASN A 687 18.61 5.89 -19.03
N ALA A 688 19.37 6.26 -18.01
CA ALA A 688 20.82 6.17 -18.06
C ALA A 688 21.24 4.90 -17.30
N PRO A 689 22.25 4.15 -17.79
CA PRO A 689 22.87 3.09 -17.01
C PRO A 689 23.38 3.62 -15.68
N SER A 690 23.53 2.78 -14.66
CA SER A 690 24.12 3.17 -13.39
C SER A 690 25.48 3.82 -13.59
N ILE A 691 25.81 4.87 -12.81
CA ILE A 691 27.11 5.52 -12.86
C ILE A 691 28.23 4.54 -12.47
N TYR A 692 27.93 3.55 -11.62
CA TYR A 692 28.87 2.48 -11.26
C TYR A 692 29.35 1.64 -12.45
N ASN A 693 28.54 1.51 -13.50
CA ASN A 693 28.96 0.79 -14.71
C ASN A 693 30.15 1.44 -15.41
N GLN A 694 30.39 2.74 -15.14
CA GLN A 694 31.54 3.46 -15.72
C GLN A 694 32.87 3.12 -15.03
N LEU A 695 32.85 2.45 -13.87
CA LEU A 695 34.05 2.11 -13.11
C LEU A 695 34.87 0.98 -13.74
N GLY A 696 34.27 0.11 -14.56
CA GLY A 696 34.96 -1.04 -15.13
C GLY A 696 35.46 -2.05 -14.07
N THR A 697 34.82 -2.12 -12.89
CA THR A 697 35.23 -2.98 -11.79
C THR A 697 34.64 -4.38 -11.89
N ILE A 698 35.31 -5.34 -11.27
CA ILE A 698 34.89 -6.72 -11.12
C ILE A 698 34.62 -6.99 -9.65
N ASN A 699 33.58 -7.73 -9.35
CA ASN A 699 33.31 -8.31 -8.03
C ASN A 699 33.27 -9.84 -8.19
N ASP A 700 34.24 -10.51 -7.63
CA ASP A 700 34.46 -11.96 -7.61
C ASP A 700 34.44 -12.54 -6.19
N SER A 701 33.89 -11.80 -5.22
CA SER A 701 33.78 -12.24 -3.81
C SER A 701 32.97 -13.52 -3.64
N ASP A 702 32.03 -13.78 -4.55
CA ASP A 702 31.35 -15.06 -4.71
C ASP A 702 31.83 -15.72 -6.01
N PRO A 703 32.62 -16.82 -5.92
CA PRO A 703 33.13 -17.49 -7.11
C PRO A 703 32.05 -18.14 -7.98
N THR A 704 30.84 -18.26 -7.49
CA THR A 704 29.68 -18.77 -8.25
C THR A 704 28.94 -17.69 -9.01
N ASN A 705 29.16 -16.42 -8.66
CA ASN A 705 28.48 -15.25 -9.23
C ASN A 705 29.47 -14.08 -9.37
N ILE A 706 30.08 -13.94 -10.53
CA ILE A 706 31.01 -12.85 -10.82
C ILE A 706 30.27 -11.72 -11.52
N TYR A 707 30.37 -10.51 -10.97
CA TYR A 707 29.77 -9.31 -11.54
C TYR A 707 30.84 -8.44 -12.18
N VAL A 708 30.64 -8.10 -13.47
CA VAL A 708 31.53 -7.24 -14.25
C VAL A 708 30.77 -6.01 -14.70
N ASN A 709 31.25 -4.83 -14.34
CA ASN A 709 30.69 -3.59 -14.82
C ASN A 709 31.06 -3.33 -16.28
N ASN A 710 30.13 -2.80 -17.08
CA ASN A 710 30.34 -2.51 -18.48
C ASN A 710 30.20 -0.99 -18.75
N PRO A 711 31.33 -0.26 -18.95
CA PRO A 711 31.31 1.17 -19.26
C PRO A 711 30.67 1.53 -20.61
N GLY A 712 30.59 0.56 -21.53
CA GLY A 712 30.07 0.74 -22.88
C GLY A 712 28.57 0.70 -23.02
N LEU A 713 27.82 0.60 -21.92
CA LEU A 713 26.36 0.52 -21.96
C LEU A 713 25.73 1.79 -22.54
N GLU A 714 24.90 1.62 -23.55
CA GLU A 714 24.10 2.68 -24.13
C GLU A 714 22.86 2.99 -23.29
N LYS A 715 22.27 4.18 -23.50
CA LYS A 715 21.07 4.63 -22.77
C LYS A 715 19.84 3.96 -23.36
N PRO A 716 19.16 3.05 -22.63
CA PRO A 716 17.93 2.42 -23.08
C PRO A 716 16.80 3.45 -23.27
N ARG A 717 16.01 3.25 -24.30
CA ARG A 717 14.82 4.04 -24.62
C ARG A 717 13.64 3.10 -24.70
N THR A 718 12.62 3.36 -23.89
CA THR A 718 11.44 2.49 -23.83
C THR A 718 10.20 3.26 -24.20
N HIS A 719 9.45 2.75 -25.16
CA HIS A 719 8.09 3.14 -25.48
C HIS A 719 7.14 2.07 -24.92
N SER A 720 6.14 2.49 -24.18
CA SER A 720 5.14 1.60 -23.62
C SER A 720 3.74 2.10 -23.95
N VAL A 721 2.92 1.21 -24.48
CA VAL A 721 1.48 1.42 -24.69
C VAL A 721 0.74 0.35 -23.93
N ASN A 722 -0.17 0.74 -23.05
CA ASN A 722 -1.05 -0.18 -22.36
C ASN A 722 -2.49 0.21 -22.66
N ALA A 723 -3.32 -0.78 -22.97
CA ALA A 723 -4.73 -0.62 -23.20
C ALA A 723 -5.51 -1.60 -22.33
N ARG A 724 -6.58 -1.11 -21.73
CA ARG A 724 -7.51 -1.89 -20.93
C ARG A 724 -8.92 -1.64 -21.41
N TYR A 725 -9.65 -2.69 -21.73
CA TYR A 725 -11.09 -2.67 -21.93
C TYR A 725 -11.76 -3.48 -20.83
N ALA A 726 -12.74 -2.91 -20.16
CA ALA A 726 -13.50 -3.60 -19.14
C ALA A 726 -15.00 -3.37 -19.37
N ARG A 727 -15.78 -4.44 -19.30
CA ARG A 727 -17.23 -4.42 -19.39
C ARG A 727 -17.82 -5.25 -18.27
N PHE A 728 -18.67 -4.62 -17.46
CA PHE A 728 -19.32 -5.23 -16.30
C PHE A 728 -20.82 -5.20 -16.54
N HIS A 729 -21.48 -6.34 -16.36
CA HIS A 729 -22.93 -6.42 -16.45
C HIS A 729 -23.52 -6.50 -15.04
N ASN A 730 -24.12 -5.38 -14.57
CA ASN A 730 -24.56 -5.21 -13.19
C ASN A 730 -25.63 -6.22 -12.71
N GLN A 731 -26.42 -6.77 -13.64
CA GLN A 731 -27.51 -7.69 -13.30
C GLN A 731 -27.16 -9.18 -13.49
N ARG A 732 -26.16 -9.52 -14.32
CA ARG A 732 -25.83 -10.90 -14.68
C ARG A 732 -24.51 -11.40 -14.13
N HIS A 733 -23.79 -10.55 -13.36
CA HIS A 733 -22.45 -10.82 -12.83
C HIS A 733 -21.41 -11.32 -13.87
N ASN A 734 -21.64 -10.99 -15.14
CA ASN A 734 -20.73 -11.31 -16.23
C ASN A 734 -19.78 -10.14 -16.45
N ASN A 735 -18.48 -10.39 -16.26
CA ASN A 735 -17.45 -9.38 -16.43
C ASN A 735 -16.48 -9.84 -17.53
N VAL A 736 -16.13 -8.91 -18.42
CA VAL A 736 -15.08 -9.12 -19.41
C VAL A 736 -14.04 -8.04 -19.21
N VAL A 737 -12.80 -8.43 -19.01
CA VAL A 737 -11.66 -7.53 -18.92
C VAL A 737 -10.59 -8.01 -19.88
N LEU A 738 -10.19 -7.15 -20.80
CA LEU A 738 -9.13 -7.39 -21.77
C LEU A 738 -8.00 -6.42 -21.52
N TYR A 739 -6.79 -6.94 -21.50
CA TYR A 739 -5.56 -6.16 -21.39
C TYR A 739 -4.71 -6.39 -22.64
N ALA A 740 -4.18 -5.31 -23.17
CA ALA A 740 -3.16 -5.35 -24.22
C ALA A 740 -2.01 -4.44 -23.79
N SER A 741 -0.78 -4.94 -23.90
CA SER A 741 0.42 -4.15 -23.67
C SER A 741 1.39 -4.33 -24.81
N TYR A 742 2.01 -3.24 -25.20
CA TYR A 742 3.11 -3.23 -26.15
C TYR A 742 4.25 -2.41 -25.58
N GLY A 743 5.43 -3.00 -25.52
CA GLY A 743 6.65 -2.34 -25.08
C GLY A 743 7.75 -2.57 -26.12
N ARG A 744 8.45 -1.49 -26.46
CA ARG A 744 9.67 -1.55 -27.26
C ARG A 744 10.78 -0.83 -26.52
N THR A 745 11.87 -1.53 -26.29
CA THR A 745 13.07 -0.98 -25.70
C THR A 745 14.21 -1.07 -26.72
N ASP A 746 14.70 0.08 -27.13
CA ASP A 746 15.92 0.19 -27.92
C ASP A 746 17.12 0.27 -26.95
N ASN A 747 18.23 -0.38 -27.28
CA ASN A 747 19.44 -0.47 -26.44
C ASN A 747 19.14 -1.11 -25.06
N ALA A 748 18.35 -2.19 -25.07
CA ALA A 748 18.05 -2.92 -23.84
C ALA A 748 19.34 -3.52 -23.25
N ILE A 749 19.52 -3.36 -21.93
CA ILE A 749 20.62 -3.98 -21.20
C ILE A 749 20.17 -5.37 -20.83
N ALA A 750 20.85 -6.40 -21.37
CA ALA A 750 20.71 -7.77 -20.92
C ALA A 750 21.76 -8.07 -19.84
N GLN A 751 21.35 -8.79 -18.80
CA GLN A 751 22.24 -9.33 -17.76
C GLN A 751 22.53 -10.80 -18.05
#